data_8ba2d22ab3312ad402e7a64e5a17bb69
#
_entry.id   8ba2d22ab3312ad402e7a64e5a17bb69
#
_cell.length_a   1.000
_cell.length_b   1.000
_cell.length_c   1.000
_cell.angle_alpha   90.00
_cell.angle_beta   90.00
_cell.angle_gamma   90.00
#
_symmetry.space_group_name_H-M   'P 1'
#
loop_
_entity.id
_entity.type
_entity.pdbx_description
1 polymer ?
#
loop_
_entity_poly.entity_id
_entity_poly.type
_entity_poly.pdbx_seq_one_letter_code
_entity_poly.pdbx_strand_id
1 'polypeptide(L)'
;VNEVRELVETYFRERSIVNHHIASYNDFLPTMDHPNSRMQKIVDNVRASPDDPERGVIRLDLDRTEGKIVEIRIGRKRDEKTGLIDPTARPTISVGRPIIREANGATHDLMPMEARLRNLNYSAPIHLEFTVIEDGIEREPERVHIGDLPAMVFSKKCNLHRDNMDLDREPTQEEYERFIVEQGEDLHDPGGYFIIGGTERVLISLEDLAPNRVMVERNERYGTAIEVAKVFSQREGYRALTLMEKKKDGMLIVSVPAASGQIPLIVLMKALGMQSDEDIFKAIVSVPEMRNIVYANIEECQNKKLYPPNGIFTTEDAILFLERKFATGQAKEYRARKVESIIDRSLLPHLGDTAQDRLKKAIFLGRVARTVLELALNLRKEDDKDHYANKRLKLAGDLMEDLFRVAFTNLVKDLKYQLERGYTRKKELKIASAIRPDLLTHRLLHALATGNWVGGRAGVSQLLDRTSNMSAISHLRRVTSPLTRSQPHFEARDLHPTQWGRLCPNETPEGQNCGLVKNLALIVDVSEGFDEKEVHWLLRDLGVQEVSGQQTTLTRVYVNGDLIGLHDRPEELVSEIRQRRRSGLLSHEVNIRHDQEMNEIIINCDEGRLRRPLLTVRHGRTHLTRSQVEDMRGQKVRWSDLVREGIAEWIDAEEEEDAYVAVFPYDTPNACPHCTHVLSEKDVEWLNPGEDGPILLQCQLCSKTFEVPSLLTEGHTHMETDPMCILGVCSGLVPYPEHNSSPRVTMGSGMAKQSLGLASANYRVRPDTRGHVLHYPQRPLTQTKSMDFVHFNERPAGQNFVVAILSYHGYNMEDAIVMNQSSIDRGLGRSSFMRTYRAEERRYPGGQEDHFEIPSPDVRGARADLSYASLSEDGLISPETAVTGGDVLIGKTSPPRFLEEETDFLTPQKRRETSITVRPGETGWVDSVMLTESENGSRLVKVKVRDERIPELGDKFASRHGQKGVIGLTVRQEDMPFTEDGIVPDLLINPHAIPSRMTVAHVLEMIGGKV
;
A
#
# COMPACT_ATOMS: atom_id res chain seq x y z
N VAL A 1 -23.45 -20.70 -5.12
CA VAL A 1 -24.33 -19.82 -5.87
C VAL A 1 -23.59 -19.31 -7.10
N ASN A 2 -24.03 -19.73 -8.30
CA ASN A 2 -23.32 -19.40 -9.56
C ASN A 2 -23.34 -17.90 -9.86
N GLU A 3 -24.40 -17.21 -9.51
CA GLU A 3 -24.56 -15.76 -9.72
C GLU A 3 -23.51 -14.95 -8.99
N VAL A 4 -23.18 -15.36 -7.78
CA VAL A 4 -22.17 -14.71 -6.93
C VAL A 4 -20.77 -14.93 -7.48
N ARG A 5 -20.46 -16.12 -7.99
CA ARG A 5 -19.18 -16.39 -8.66
C ARG A 5 -18.98 -15.49 -9.87
N GLU A 6 -20.03 -15.28 -10.64
CA GLU A 6 -19.99 -14.42 -11.83
C GLU A 6 -19.73 -12.96 -11.48
N LEU A 7 -20.23 -12.48 -10.34
CA LEU A 7 -19.90 -11.16 -9.82
C LEU A 7 -18.40 -11.02 -9.53
N VAL A 8 -17.81 -11.99 -8.86
CA VAL A 8 -16.36 -11.98 -8.55
C VAL A 8 -15.54 -12.11 -9.83
N GLU A 9 -15.94 -12.95 -10.78
CA GLU A 9 -15.29 -13.06 -12.09
C GLU A 9 -15.37 -11.75 -12.87
N THR A 10 -16.52 -11.07 -12.87
CA THR A 10 -16.70 -9.77 -13.50
C THR A 10 -15.79 -8.70 -12.85
N TYR A 11 -15.66 -8.73 -11.54
CA TYR A 11 -14.75 -7.86 -10.81
C TYR A 11 -13.29 -8.05 -11.28
N PHE A 12 -12.80 -9.29 -11.33
CA PHE A 12 -11.42 -9.58 -11.72
C PHE A 12 -11.14 -9.46 -13.22
N ARG A 13 -12.14 -9.41 -14.07
CA ARG A 13 -11.95 -9.07 -15.49
C ARG A 13 -11.54 -7.62 -15.68
N GLU A 14 -12.09 -6.73 -14.87
CA GLU A 14 -11.79 -5.30 -14.94
C GLU A 14 -10.57 -4.90 -14.10
N ARG A 15 -10.35 -5.54 -12.95
CA ARG A 15 -9.36 -5.16 -11.96
C ARG A 15 -8.34 -6.25 -11.71
N SER A 16 -7.06 -5.88 -11.72
CA SER A 16 -5.99 -6.79 -11.33
C SER A 16 -6.00 -7.01 -9.80
N ILE A 17 -5.34 -8.07 -9.36
CA ILE A 17 -5.22 -8.40 -7.94
C ILE A 17 -4.41 -7.37 -7.14
N VAL A 18 -3.60 -6.55 -7.81
CA VAL A 18 -2.81 -5.45 -7.24
C VAL A 18 -3.33 -4.07 -7.67
N ASN A 19 -4.58 -3.99 -8.05
CA ASN A 19 -5.19 -2.75 -8.54
C ASN A 19 -5.04 -1.56 -7.59
N HIS A 20 -5.04 -1.80 -6.30
CA HIS A 20 -4.84 -0.75 -5.29
C HIS A 20 -3.51 -0.01 -5.46
N HIS A 21 -2.40 -0.70 -5.73
CA HIS A 21 -1.10 -0.08 -6.00
C HIS A 21 -1.11 0.70 -7.32
N ILE A 22 -1.59 0.05 -8.38
CA ILE A 22 -1.61 0.64 -9.72
C ILE A 22 -2.51 1.87 -9.76
N ALA A 23 -3.71 1.79 -9.20
CA ALA A 23 -4.64 2.92 -9.15
C ALA A 23 -4.11 4.08 -8.32
N SER A 24 -3.52 3.81 -7.17
CA SER A 24 -2.90 4.83 -6.31
C SER A 24 -1.75 5.54 -7.02
N TYR A 25 -0.88 4.79 -7.68
CA TYR A 25 0.23 5.38 -8.44
C TYR A 25 -0.24 6.18 -9.66
N ASN A 26 -1.26 5.71 -10.37
CA ASN A 26 -1.84 6.43 -11.50
C ASN A 26 -2.51 7.74 -11.08
N ASP A 27 -3.13 7.78 -9.89
CA ASP A 27 -3.69 9.00 -9.32
C ASP A 27 -2.60 10.03 -8.97
N PHE A 28 -1.41 9.57 -8.62
CA PHE A 28 -0.25 10.43 -8.38
C PHE A 28 0.29 11.06 -9.68
N LEU A 29 0.22 10.37 -10.81
CA LEU A 29 0.80 10.82 -12.07
C LEU A 29 -0.03 11.93 -12.74
N PRO A 30 0.61 12.98 -13.29
CA PRO A 30 -0.07 13.98 -14.10
C PRO A 30 -0.37 13.44 -15.49
N THR A 31 -1.62 13.54 -15.92
CA THR A 31 -2.05 13.22 -17.29
C THR A 31 -3.02 14.28 -17.79
N MET A 32 -3.26 14.33 -19.11
CA MET A 32 -4.24 15.26 -19.67
C MET A 32 -5.67 14.95 -19.20
N ASP A 33 -5.96 13.68 -18.97
CA ASP A 33 -7.25 13.24 -18.45
C ASP A 33 -7.41 13.49 -16.94
N HIS A 34 -6.29 13.65 -16.25
CA HIS A 34 -6.23 13.91 -14.80
C HIS A 34 -5.30 15.10 -14.49
N PRO A 35 -5.70 16.32 -14.90
CA PRO A 35 -4.83 17.50 -14.76
C PRO A 35 -4.61 17.92 -13.32
N ASN A 36 -5.52 17.57 -12.42
CA ASN A 36 -5.45 17.88 -10.99
C ASN A 36 -4.85 16.73 -10.18
N SER A 37 -3.77 16.14 -10.68
CA SER A 37 -3.04 15.04 -10.01
C SER A 37 -2.36 15.51 -8.74
N ARG A 38 -2.00 14.56 -7.88
CA ARG A 38 -1.27 14.86 -6.63
C ARG A 38 0.08 15.54 -6.91
N MET A 39 0.79 15.11 -7.94
CA MET A 39 2.05 15.73 -8.36
C MET A 39 1.86 17.19 -8.78
N GLN A 40 0.82 17.48 -9.56
CA GLN A 40 0.49 18.84 -9.95
C GLN A 40 0.10 19.71 -8.76
N LYS A 41 -0.64 19.17 -7.80
CA LYS A 41 -0.96 19.91 -6.55
C LYS A 41 0.28 20.25 -5.74
N ILE A 42 1.26 19.38 -5.69
CA ILE A 42 2.55 19.66 -5.03
C ILE A 42 3.26 20.82 -5.71
N VAL A 43 3.31 20.81 -7.04
CA VAL A 43 3.93 21.89 -7.83
C VAL A 43 3.18 23.22 -7.65
N ASP A 44 1.87 23.20 -7.63
CA ASP A 44 1.03 24.41 -7.46
C ASP A 44 1.18 25.05 -6.07
N ASN A 45 1.53 24.28 -5.06
CA ASN A 45 1.56 24.71 -3.66
C ASN A 45 2.98 24.85 -3.08
N VAL A 46 4.02 24.61 -3.87
CA VAL A 46 5.40 24.70 -3.39
C VAL A 46 5.80 26.13 -3.08
N ARG A 47 6.59 26.31 -2.03
CA ARG A 47 7.23 27.58 -1.69
C ARG A 47 8.75 27.38 -1.61
N ALA A 48 9.50 28.20 -2.30
CA ALA A 48 10.95 28.19 -2.24
C ALA A 48 11.47 28.69 -0.89
N SER A 49 10.77 29.66 -0.29
CA SER A 49 11.04 30.22 1.02
C SER A 49 9.73 30.37 1.80
N PRO A 50 9.73 30.18 3.14
CA PRO A 50 8.55 30.43 3.96
C PRO A 50 8.02 31.86 3.87
N ASP A 51 8.87 32.79 3.50
CA ASP A 51 8.53 34.23 3.38
C ASP A 51 7.95 34.61 2.00
N ASP A 52 7.93 33.70 1.04
CA ASP A 52 7.35 33.93 -0.28
C ASP A 52 5.82 34.12 -0.17
N PRO A 53 5.27 35.24 -0.71
CA PRO A 53 3.86 35.55 -0.54
C PRO A 53 2.94 34.65 -1.37
N GLU A 54 3.45 34.12 -2.47
CA GLU A 54 2.68 33.30 -3.42
C GLU A 54 3.19 31.85 -3.45
N ARG A 55 2.27 30.93 -3.63
CA ARG A 55 2.56 29.52 -3.81
C ARG A 55 2.72 29.17 -5.29
N GLY A 56 3.65 28.28 -5.61
CA GLY A 56 3.92 27.88 -6.98
C GLY A 56 4.69 28.92 -7.81
N VAL A 57 5.27 29.91 -7.16
CA VAL A 57 6.07 30.97 -7.78
C VAL A 57 7.38 31.13 -7.03
N ILE A 58 8.48 31.13 -7.77
CA ILE A 58 9.82 31.38 -7.21
C ILE A 58 10.10 32.87 -7.38
N ARG A 59 10.26 33.58 -6.29
CA ARG A 59 10.61 35.01 -6.31
C ARG A 59 12.12 35.18 -6.13
N LEU A 60 12.75 35.83 -7.12
CA LEU A 60 14.16 36.15 -7.10
C LEU A 60 14.33 37.64 -6.79
N ASP A 61 14.99 37.94 -5.70
CA ASP A 61 15.38 39.29 -5.29
C ASP A 61 16.84 39.55 -5.74
N LEU A 62 16.98 40.01 -7.00
CA LEU A 62 18.26 40.01 -7.70
C LEU A 62 19.09 41.23 -7.36
N ASP A 63 18.46 42.37 -7.10
CA ASP A 63 19.17 43.59 -6.72
C ASP A 63 18.36 44.38 -5.68
N ARG A 64 18.89 44.39 -4.45
CA ARG A 64 18.25 45.12 -3.34
C ARG A 64 18.35 46.64 -3.49
N THR A 65 19.28 47.12 -4.31
CA THR A 65 19.51 48.55 -4.51
C THR A 65 18.62 49.12 -5.60
N GLU A 66 18.37 48.40 -6.68
CA GLU A 66 17.54 48.80 -7.81
C GLU A 66 16.13 48.22 -7.73
N GLY A 67 15.86 47.31 -6.77
CA GLY A 67 14.53 46.69 -6.58
C GLY A 67 14.10 45.78 -7.72
N LYS A 68 15.04 45.18 -8.47
CA LYS A 68 14.73 44.28 -9.56
C LYS A 68 14.27 42.92 -9.03
N ILE A 69 12.99 42.66 -9.23
CA ILE A 69 12.36 41.40 -8.83
C ILE A 69 11.99 40.62 -10.08
N VAL A 70 12.41 39.35 -10.14
CA VAL A 70 12.03 38.41 -11.18
C VAL A 70 11.26 37.29 -10.54
N GLU A 71 10.11 36.96 -11.08
CA GLU A 71 9.25 35.89 -10.64
C GLU A 71 9.24 34.75 -11.66
N ILE A 72 9.36 33.53 -11.20
CA ILE A 72 9.27 32.32 -12.04
C ILE A 72 8.09 31.50 -11.57
N ARG A 73 7.05 31.45 -12.40
CA ARG A 73 5.89 30.64 -12.12
C ARG A 73 6.14 29.20 -12.57
N ILE A 74 5.98 28.26 -11.67
CA ILE A 74 6.11 26.82 -11.92
C ILE A 74 4.77 26.08 -11.81
N GLY A 75 3.86 26.57 -10.99
CA GLY A 75 2.50 26.06 -10.87
C GLY A 75 1.56 26.62 -11.93
N ARG A 76 0.33 26.10 -11.94
CA ARG A 76 -0.73 26.62 -12.79
C ARG A 76 -1.12 28.05 -12.38
N LYS A 77 -1.63 28.81 -13.34
CA LYS A 77 -2.05 30.19 -13.11
C LYS A 77 -3.26 30.23 -12.15
N ARG A 78 -3.17 31.09 -11.14
CA ARG A 78 -4.28 31.35 -10.20
C ARG A 78 -5.14 32.51 -10.69
N ASP A 79 -6.43 32.42 -10.40
CA ASP A 79 -7.34 33.52 -10.63
C ASP A 79 -6.97 34.72 -9.73
N GLU A 80 -6.79 35.90 -10.30
CA GLU A 80 -6.41 37.11 -9.58
C GLU A 80 -7.43 37.53 -8.51
N LYS A 81 -8.71 37.18 -8.71
CA LYS A 81 -9.81 37.58 -7.82
C LYS A 81 -10.05 36.60 -6.69
N THR A 82 -10.00 35.31 -6.98
CA THR A 82 -10.32 34.24 -6.03
C THR A 82 -9.11 33.56 -5.44
N GLY A 83 -7.93 33.70 -6.08
CA GLY A 83 -6.71 32.96 -5.70
C GLY A 83 -6.78 31.47 -5.92
N LEU A 84 -7.84 30.96 -6.56
CA LEU A 84 -8.05 29.55 -6.82
C LEU A 84 -7.52 29.15 -8.20
N ILE A 85 -7.10 27.90 -8.33
CA ILE A 85 -6.70 27.30 -9.59
C ILE A 85 -7.88 26.58 -10.20
N ASP A 86 -8.08 26.75 -11.52
CA ASP A 86 -9.06 25.95 -12.26
C ASP A 86 -8.61 24.48 -12.26
N PRO A 87 -9.38 23.54 -11.68
CA PRO A 87 -9.02 22.14 -11.66
C PRO A 87 -8.88 21.48 -13.02
N THR A 88 -9.47 22.07 -14.06
CA THR A 88 -9.41 21.60 -15.45
C THR A 88 -8.25 22.20 -16.25
N ALA A 89 -7.51 23.14 -15.67
CA ALA A 89 -6.37 23.76 -16.32
C ALA A 89 -5.28 22.73 -16.65
N ARG A 90 -4.62 22.92 -17.78
CA ARG A 90 -3.53 22.06 -18.25
C ARG A 90 -2.44 21.92 -17.18
N PRO A 91 -1.93 20.70 -16.90
CA PRO A 91 -0.84 20.52 -15.96
C PRO A 91 0.47 21.12 -16.51
N THR A 92 1.26 21.72 -15.61
CA THR A 92 2.58 22.25 -15.93
C THR A 92 3.69 21.23 -15.80
N ILE A 93 3.50 20.21 -14.97
CA ILE A 93 4.40 19.09 -14.83
C ILE A 93 3.93 17.92 -15.68
N SER A 94 4.86 17.23 -16.33
CA SER A 94 4.55 16.05 -17.13
C SER A 94 5.56 14.94 -16.90
N VAL A 95 5.08 13.71 -16.93
CA VAL A 95 5.91 12.50 -16.81
C VAL A 95 5.82 11.76 -18.14
N GLY A 96 6.97 11.44 -18.72
CA GLY A 96 7.05 10.67 -19.95
C GLY A 96 6.95 9.17 -19.72
N ARG A 97 7.20 8.41 -20.77
CA ARG A 97 7.37 6.95 -20.68
C ARG A 97 8.82 6.62 -20.31
N PRO A 98 9.10 5.48 -19.67
CA PRO A 98 10.45 5.09 -19.33
C PRO A 98 11.35 5.01 -20.54
N ILE A 99 12.50 5.67 -20.46
CA ILE A 99 13.52 5.70 -21.51
C ILE A 99 14.90 5.46 -20.89
N ILE A 100 15.80 4.96 -21.71
CA ILE A 100 17.21 4.88 -21.36
C ILE A 100 18.03 5.79 -22.28
N ARG A 101 18.99 6.47 -21.70
CA ARG A 101 20.03 7.22 -22.40
C ARG A 101 21.32 6.43 -22.34
N GLU A 102 21.73 5.86 -23.47
CA GLU A 102 22.97 5.09 -23.57
C GLU A 102 24.21 6.00 -23.43
N ALA A 103 25.35 5.38 -23.12
CA ALA A 103 26.63 6.11 -22.97
C ALA A 103 27.06 6.85 -24.25
N ASN A 104 26.63 6.36 -25.44
CA ASN A 104 26.88 7.01 -26.73
C ASN A 104 25.91 8.15 -27.06
N GLY A 105 24.98 8.46 -26.13
CA GLY A 105 23.97 9.50 -26.30
C GLY A 105 22.68 9.07 -27.00
N ALA A 106 22.57 7.85 -27.47
CA ALA A 106 21.35 7.33 -28.06
C ALA A 106 20.28 7.12 -26.98
N THR A 107 19.03 7.40 -27.32
CA THR A 107 17.88 7.17 -26.43
C THR A 107 16.92 6.19 -27.05
N HIS A 108 16.40 5.27 -26.29
CA HIS A 108 15.32 4.36 -26.70
C HIS A 108 14.42 4.02 -25.53
N ASP A 109 13.25 3.46 -25.84
CA ASP A 109 12.31 3.03 -24.81
C ASP A 109 12.91 1.88 -24.00
N LEU A 110 12.76 1.98 -22.67
CA LEU A 110 13.23 0.97 -21.73
C LEU A 110 12.09 0.02 -21.39
N MET A 111 12.33 -1.28 -21.54
CA MET A 111 11.40 -2.31 -21.09
C MET A 111 11.79 -2.85 -19.71
N PRO A 112 10.84 -3.32 -18.89
CA PRO A 112 11.16 -3.82 -17.56
C PRO A 112 12.17 -4.97 -17.53
N MET A 113 12.10 -5.90 -18.50
CA MET A 113 13.04 -7.01 -18.56
C MET A 113 14.48 -6.53 -18.89
N GLU A 114 14.62 -5.55 -19.76
CA GLU A 114 15.92 -4.93 -20.04
C GLU A 114 16.51 -4.26 -18.80
N ALA A 115 15.67 -3.56 -18.02
CA ALA A 115 16.07 -2.97 -16.76
C ALA A 115 16.56 -4.01 -15.74
N ARG A 116 15.88 -5.17 -15.65
CA ARG A 116 16.30 -6.27 -14.78
C ARG A 116 17.63 -6.87 -15.21
N LEU A 117 17.79 -7.11 -16.52
CA LEU A 117 18.98 -7.75 -17.05
C LEU A 117 20.22 -6.85 -16.98
N ARG A 118 20.07 -5.57 -17.25
CA ARG A 118 21.17 -4.60 -17.31
C ARG A 118 21.39 -3.82 -16.02
N ASN A 119 20.74 -4.18 -14.92
CA ASN A 119 20.81 -3.46 -13.65
C ASN A 119 20.50 -1.96 -13.77
N LEU A 120 19.49 -1.64 -14.55
CA LEU A 120 19.04 -0.28 -14.78
C LEU A 120 17.90 0.11 -13.84
N ASN A 121 17.70 1.41 -13.70
CA ASN A 121 16.53 1.95 -13.04
C ASN A 121 15.39 2.12 -14.05
N TYR A 122 14.24 1.49 -13.80
CA TYR A 122 13.07 1.66 -14.64
C TYR A 122 12.37 2.97 -14.25
N SER A 123 12.75 4.07 -14.89
CA SER A 123 12.33 5.42 -14.55
C SER A 123 11.95 6.23 -15.78
N ALA A 124 10.99 7.13 -15.59
CA ALA A 124 10.46 8.01 -16.63
C ALA A 124 10.92 9.45 -16.41
N PRO A 125 11.22 10.23 -17.46
CA PRO A 125 11.65 11.61 -17.31
C PRO A 125 10.50 12.51 -16.87
N ILE A 126 10.80 13.44 -15.99
CA ILE A 126 9.89 14.48 -15.52
C ILE A 126 10.28 15.80 -16.18
N HIS A 127 9.30 16.48 -16.75
CA HIS A 127 9.46 17.81 -17.34
C HIS A 127 8.55 18.81 -16.63
N LEU A 128 9.04 19.99 -16.41
CA LEU A 128 8.29 21.09 -15.79
C LEU A 128 8.36 22.34 -16.68
N GLU A 129 7.25 23.03 -16.82
CA GLU A 129 7.18 24.31 -17.53
C GLU A 129 7.47 25.47 -16.58
N PHE A 130 8.43 26.30 -16.97
CA PHE A 130 8.81 27.50 -16.23
C PHE A 130 8.41 28.73 -17.02
N THR A 131 7.66 29.63 -16.41
CA THR A 131 7.28 30.91 -16.99
C THR A 131 7.99 32.02 -16.22
N VAL A 132 8.87 32.74 -16.89
CA VAL A 132 9.59 33.87 -16.29
C VAL A 132 8.74 35.13 -16.43
N ILE A 133 8.58 35.86 -15.35
CA ILE A 133 7.84 37.12 -15.29
C ILE A 133 8.83 38.20 -14.84
N GLU A 134 9.14 39.13 -15.74
CA GLU A 134 9.95 40.33 -15.47
C GLU A 134 9.09 41.55 -15.62
N ASP A 135 9.04 42.40 -14.60
CA ASP A 135 8.28 43.67 -14.59
C ASP A 135 6.80 43.51 -15.03
N GLY A 136 6.18 42.36 -14.68
CA GLY A 136 4.81 42.04 -15.03
C GLY A 136 4.58 41.48 -16.44
N ILE A 137 5.68 41.32 -17.23
CA ILE A 137 5.61 40.76 -18.59
C ILE A 137 5.96 39.27 -18.51
N GLU A 138 5.01 38.43 -18.94
CA GLU A 138 5.23 36.97 -19.01
C GLU A 138 5.99 36.61 -20.30
N ARG A 139 7.06 35.84 -20.16
CA ARG A 139 7.76 35.25 -21.31
C ARG A 139 7.10 33.93 -21.71
N GLU A 140 7.46 33.39 -22.86
CA GLU A 140 7.01 32.07 -23.27
C GLU A 140 7.48 30.98 -22.26
N PRO A 141 6.60 29.98 -21.93
CA PRO A 141 6.98 28.90 -21.03
C PRO A 141 8.11 28.04 -21.59
N GLU A 142 9.11 27.78 -20.80
CA GLU A 142 10.22 26.90 -21.11
C GLU A 142 9.99 25.54 -20.43
N ARG A 143 10.03 24.45 -21.22
CA ARG A 143 9.93 23.08 -20.70
C ARG A 143 11.30 22.51 -20.43
N VAL A 144 11.57 22.16 -19.18
CA VAL A 144 12.88 21.69 -18.73
C VAL A 144 12.76 20.33 -18.05
N HIS A 145 13.71 19.44 -18.33
CA HIS A 145 13.85 18.17 -17.63
C HIS A 145 14.35 18.42 -16.20
N ILE A 146 13.59 17.97 -15.20
CA ILE A 146 13.91 18.21 -13.78
C ILE A 146 14.36 16.98 -13.01
N GLY A 147 14.24 15.80 -13.59
CA GLY A 147 14.64 14.54 -12.97
C GLY A 147 13.94 13.35 -13.58
N ASP A 148 14.15 12.19 -12.97
CA ASP A 148 13.55 10.93 -13.37
C ASP A 148 12.71 10.36 -12.24
N LEU A 149 11.49 9.93 -12.55
CA LEU A 149 10.57 9.29 -11.61
C LEU A 149 10.59 7.78 -11.82
N PRO A 150 10.85 6.98 -10.77
CA PRO A 150 10.67 5.54 -10.86
C PRO A 150 9.26 5.17 -11.32
N ALA A 151 9.16 4.33 -12.35
CA ALA A 151 7.89 3.92 -12.94
C ALA A 151 7.44 2.58 -12.35
N MET A 152 6.18 2.51 -11.94
CA MET A 152 5.57 1.26 -11.49
C MET A 152 5.23 0.38 -12.69
N VAL A 153 5.59 -0.89 -12.65
CA VAL A 153 5.29 -1.85 -13.73
C VAL A 153 3.77 -2.00 -13.88
N PHE A 154 3.29 -1.98 -15.09
CA PHE A 154 1.86 -1.96 -15.48
C PHE A 154 1.08 -0.71 -15.08
N SER A 155 1.73 0.33 -14.63
CA SER A 155 1.08 1.64 -14.45
C SER A 155 0.79 2.31 -15.79
N LYS A 156 0.03 3.39 -15.77
CA LYS A 156 -0.41 4.11 -16.98
C LYS A 156 0.73 4.60 -17.87
N LYS A 157 1.89 4.90 -17.28
CA LYS A 157 3.09 5.34 -18.02
C LYS A 157 4.11 4.22 -18.29
N CYS A 158 3.84 3.01 -17.83
CA CYS A 158 4.69 1.86 -18.12
C CYS A 158 4.62 1.48 -19.61
N ASN A 159 5.75 1.13 -20.18
CA ASN A 159 5.81 0.68 -21.58
C ASN A 159 5.08 -0.64 -21.85
N LEU A 160 4.74 -1.38 -20.79
CA LEU A 160 3.92 -2.60 -20.89
C LEU A 160 2.41 -2.32 -20.83
N HIS A 161 2.00 -1.09 -20.54
CA HIS A 161 0.58 -0.76 -20.48
C HIS A 161 -0.07 -0.85 -21.87
N ARG A 162 -1.30 -1.33 -21.89
CA ARG A 162 -2.06 -1.53 -23.13
C ARG A 162 -2.14 -0.28 -24.02
N ASP A 163 -2.35 0.88 -23.41
CA ASP A 163 -2.48 2.17 -24.13
C ASP A 163 -1.15 2.67 -24.71
N ASN A 164 -0.02 2.13 -24.28
CA ASN A 164 1.31 2.53 -24.73
C ASN A 164 1.88 1.62 -25.84
N MET A 165 1.07 0.71 -26.34
CA MET A 165 1.37 0.04 -27.59
C MET A 165 1.18 1.04 -28.74
N ASP A 166 2.17 1.19 -29.60
CA ASP A 166 2.15 2.14 -30.73
C ASP A 166 1.18 1.69 -31.86
N LEU A 167 -0.08 1.53 -31.50
CA LEU A 167 -1.17 1.15 -32.39
C LEU A 167 -2.19 2.29 -32.48
N ASP A 168 -2.72 2.51 -33.70
CA ASP A 168 -3.76 3.51 -33.96
C ASP A 168 -5.14 3.11 -33.39
N ARG A 169 -5.26 1.94 -32.82
CA ARG A 169 -6.49 1.38 -32.25
C ARG A 169 -6.18 0.66 -30.95
N GLU A 170 -7.22 0.40 -30.16
CA GLU A 170 -7.07 -0.47 -29.01
C GLU A 170 -6.67 -1.88 -29.43
N PRO A 171 -5.60 -2.46 -28.84
CA PRO A 171 -5.17 -3.81 -29.14
C PRO A 171 -6.21 -4.83 -28.65
N THR A 172 -6.36 -5.93 -29.38
CA THR A 172 -7.15 -7.06 -28.90
C THR A 172 -6.44 -7.75 -27.75
N GLN A 173 -7.16 -8.54 -26.95
CA GLN A 173 -6.56 -9.27 -25.83
C GLN A 173 -5.42 -10.19 -26.30
N GLU A 174 -5.60 -10.89 -27.41
CA GLU A 174 -4.56 -11.77 -27.98
C GLU A 174 -3.33 -11.02 -28.44
N GLU A 175 -3.48 -9.86 -29.08
CA GLU A 175 -2.39 -9.00 -29.50
C GLU A 175 -1.59 -8.49 -28.30
N TYR A 176 -2.27 -8.09 -27.25
CA TYR A 176 -1.64 -7.64 -26.02
C TYR A 176 -0.86 -8.75 -25.30
N GLU A 177 -1.47 -9.94 -25.18
CA GLU A 177 -0.79 -11.10 -24.57
C GLU A 177 0.44 -11.52 -25.38
N ARG A 178 0.36 -11.49 -26.71
CA ARG A 178 1.50 -11.76 -27.57
C ARG A 178 2.61 -10.72 -27.36
N PHE A 179 2.25 -9.45 -27.25
CA PHE A 179 3.19 -8.38 -26.98
C PHE A 179 3.92 -8.58 -25.64
N ILE A 180 3.21 -8.92 -24.57
CA ILE A 180 3.78 -9.19 -23.25
C ILE A 180 4.78 -10.35 -23.31
N VAL A 181 4.44 -11.44 -23.97
CA VAL A 181 5.34 -12.59 -24.16
C VAL A 181 6.57 -12.22 -24.98
N GLU A 182 6.43 -11.45 -26.06
CA GLU A 182 7.55 -10.99 -26.88
C GLU A 182 8.53 -10.09 -26.13
N GLN A 183 8.04 -9.33 -25.13
CA GLN A 183 8.90 -8.52 -24.26
C GLN A 183 9.59 -9.32 -23.13
N GLY A 184 9.38 -10.64 -23.08
CA GLY A 184 9.99 -11.52 -22.08
C GLY A 184 9.29 -11.48 -20.71
N GLU A 185 8.07 -10.96 -20.64
CA GLU A 185 7.30 -10.89 -19.39
C GLU A 185 6.36 -12.10 -19.23
N ASP A 186 6.01 -12.39 -17.97
CA ASP A 186 5.01 -13.39 -17.65
C ASP A 186 3.60 -12.78 -17.76
N LEU A 187 2.67 -13.47 -18.42
CA LEU A 187 1.27 -13.05 -18.55
C LEU A 187 0.56 -12.88 -17.21
N HIS A 188 0.93 -13.67 -16.22
CA HIS A 188 0.30 -13.68 -14.90
C HIS A 188 1.10 -12.90 -13.85
N ASP A 189 2.13 -12.17 -14.25
CA ASP A 189 2.80 -11.23 -13.37
C ASP A 189 1.88 -10.03 -13.08
N PRO A 190 1.54 -9.75 -11.81
CA PRO A 190 0.57 -8.70 -11.49
C PRO A 190 1.10 -7.29 -11.70
N GLY A 191 2.42 -7.08 -11.70
CA GLY A 191 3.01 -5.73 -11.66
C GLY A 191 2.86 -5.06 -10.30
N GLY A 192 2.81 -3.73 -10.27
CA GLY A 192 2.64 -2.98 -9.02
C GLY A 192 3.92 -2.80 -8.21
N TYR A 193 5.08 -3.09 -8.76
CA TYR A 193 6.39 -2.92 -8.15
C TYR A 193 7.31 -2.03 -9.00
N PHE A 194 8.42 -1.61 -8.42
CA PHE A 194 9.42 -0.78 -9.08
C PHE A 194 10.69 -1.58 -9.34
N ILE A 195 11.40 -1.23 -10.39
CA ILE A 195 12.70 -1.84 -10.72
C ILE A 195 13.79 -0.81 -10.51
N ILE A 196 14.61 -1.00 -9.49
CA ILE A 196 15.68 -0.09 -9.09
C ILE A 196 17.00 -0.85 -9.08
N GLY A 197 17.94 -0.44 -9.96
CA GLY A 197 19.22 -1.12 -10.08
C GLY A 197 19.11 -2.58 -10.51
N GLY A 198 18.07 -2.93 -11.26
CA GLY A 198 17.77 -4.29 -11.68
C GLY A 198 17.05 -5.14 -10.65
N THR A 199 16.84 -4.64 -9.44
CA THR A 199 16.09 -5.33 -8.37
C THR A 199 14.64 -4.85 -8.31
N GLU A 200 13.73 -5.77 -8.09
CA GLU A 200 12.31 -5.46 -7.92
C GLU A 200 12.03 -5.01 -6.49
N ARG A 201 11.41 -3.84 -6.34
CA ARG A 201 11.10 -3.22 -5.06
C ARG A 201 9.60 -2.97 -4.91
N VAL A 202 9.06 -3.27 -3.74
CA VAL A 202 7.66 -3.07 -3.39
C VAL A 202 7.54 -2.01 -2.30
N LEU A 203 6.62 -1.08 -2.49
CA LEU A 203 6.19 -0.17 -1.42
C LEU A 203 5.08 -0.84 -0.62
N ILE A 204 5.38 -1.12 0.64
CA ILE A 204 4.42 -1.78 1.54
C ILE A 204 3.39 -0.76 2.00
N SER A 205 2.11 -1.13 1.91
CA SER A 205 1.01 -0.30 2.41
C SER A 205 1.14 -0.11 3.91
N LEU A 206 1.08 1.13 4.37
CA LEU A 206 1.17 1.48 5.78
C LEU A 206 -0.21 1.80 6.33
N GLU A 207 -0.52 1.24 7.49
CA GLU A 207 -1.73 1.51 8.26
C GLU A 207 -1.44 2.60 9.28
N ASP A 208 -2.27 3.63 9.29
CA ASP A 208 -2.10 4.78 10.19
C ASP A 208 -3.45 5.24 10.70
N LEU A 209 -3.47 5.96 11.82
CA LEU A 209 -4.70 6.58 12.32
C LEU A 209 -5.20 7.65 11.35
N ALA A 210 -6.52 7.77 11.24
CA ALA A 210 -7.14 8.74 10.35
C ALA A 210 -6.74 10.17 10.72
N PRO A 211 -6.27 10.99 9.78
CA PRO A 211 -5.89 12.38 10.06
C PRO A 211 -7.11 13.27 10.23
N ASN A 212 -6.89 14.43 10.85
CA ASN A 212 -7.86 15.53 10.97
C ASN A 212 -9.14 15.17 11.73
N ARG A 213 -9.07 14.18 12.59
CA ARG A 213 -10.20 13.71 13.42
C ARG A 213 -9.88 13.79 14.88
N VAL A 214 -10.91 14.08 15.67
CA VAL A 214 -10.82 14.07 17.12
C VAL A 214 -11.06 12.66 17.63
N MET A 215 -10.09 12.10 18.32
CA MET A 215 -10.19 10.80 18.98
C MET A 215 -10.06 10.98 20.48
N VAL A 216 -11.05 10.52 21.23
CA VAL A 216 -11.07 10.63 22.69
C VAL A 216 -10.89 9.29 23.35
N GLU A 217 -10.12 9.26 24.42
CA GLU A 217 -9.87 8.07 25.22
C GLU A 217 -9.66 8.42 26.69
N ARG A 218 -9.76 7.43 27.55
CA ARG A 218 -9.38 7.55 28.95
C ARG A 218 -8.04 6.88 29.18
N ASN A 219 -7.08 7.63 29.69
CA ASN A 219 -5.77 7.11 30.08
C ASN A 219 -5.67 7.07 31.59
N GLU A 220 -5.16 5.97 32.12
CA GLU A 220 -4.81 5.89 33.52
C GLU A 220 -3.40 6.42 33.74
N ARG A 221 -3.29 7.49 34.53
CA ARG A 221 -2.01 8.03 35.01
C ARG A 221 -2.03 8.10 36.53
N TYR A 222 -1.05 7.48 37.16
CA TYR A 222 -0.92 7.47 38.64
C TYR A 222 -2.18 7.01 39.36
N GLY A 223 -2.88 6.01 38.85
CA GLY A 223 -4.09 5.44 39.44
C GLY A 223 -5.37 6.27 39.25
N THR A 224 -5.35 7.32 38.43
CA THR A 224 -6.53 8.11 38.08
C THR A 224 -6.72 8.14 36.57
N ALA A 225 -7.97 7.89 36.14
CA ALA A 225 -8.34 8.03 34.73
C ALA A 225 -8.48 9.51 34.37
N ILE A 226 -7.81 9.94 33.32
CA ILE A 226 -7.96 11.26 32.72
C ILE A 226 -8.46 11.12 31.29
N GLU A 227 -9.31 12.03 30.86
CA GLU A 227 -9.79 12.08 29.48
C GLU A 227 -8.79 12.82 28.61
N VAL A 228 -8.46 12.21 27.46
CA VAL A 228 -7.50 12.73 26.49
C VAL A 228 -8.11 12.74 25.10
N ALA A 229 -8.00 13.84 24.40
CA ALA A 229 -8.30 13.93 22.97
C ALA A 229 -7.02 14.06 22.17
N LYS A 230 -6.93 13.31 21.07
CA LYS A 230 -5.82 13.35 20.13
C LYS A 230 -6.33 13.80 18.77
N VAL A 231 -5.62 14.71 18.14
CA VAL A 231 -5.87 15.16 16.77
C VAL A 231 -4.57 15.08 16.00
N PHE A 232 -4.52 14.18 15.01
CA PHE A 232 -3.42 14.13 14.05
C PHE A 232 -3.74 15.06 12.90
N SER A 233 -3.35 16.32 13.04
CA SER A 233 -3.55 17.29 11.99
C SER A 233 -2.50 17.11 10.90
N GLN A 234 -2.94 16.99 9.67
CA GLN A 234 -2.08 16.76 8.52
C GLN A 234 -2.47 17.66 7.36
N ARG A 235 -1.50 18.38 6.83
CA ARG A 235 -1.63 19.18 5.62
C ARG A 235 -0.30 19.19 4.86
N GLU A 236 -0.35 18.94 3.57
CA GLU A 236 0.82 19.01 2.68
C GLU A 236 2.04 18.21 3.20
N GLY A 237 1.79 17.02 3.77
CA GLY A 237 2.83 16.16 4.32
C GLY A 237 3.34 16.53 5.70
N TYR A 238 2.98 17.69 6.25
CA TYR A 238 3.27 18.05 7.62
C TYR A 238 2.20 17.49 8.56
N ARG A 239 2.62 16.65 9.49
CA ARG A 239 1.75 16.01 10.48
C ARG A 239 2.10 16.54 11.88
N ALA A 240 1.10 17.06 12.56
CA ALA A 240 1.22 17.57 13.92
C ALA A 240 0.22 16.89 14.83
N LEU A 241 0.68 16.35 15.95
CA LEU A 241 -0.18 15.78 16.97
C LEU A 241 -0.53 16.84 18.01
N THR A 242 -1.81 17.15 18.16
CA THR A 242 -2.32 18.01 19.20
C THR A 242 -3.03 17.16 20.24
N LEU A 243 -2.60 17.26 21.49
CA LEU A 243 -3.20 16.56 22.64
C LEU A 243 -3.97 17.56 23.49
N MET A 244 -5.19 17.21 23.86
CA MET A 244 -5.96 17.95 24.86
C MET A 244 -6.30 17.00 26.01
N GLU A 245 -5.94 17.40 27.22
CA GLU A 245 -6.17 16.60 28.44
C GLU A 245 -7.06 17.36 29.42
N LYS A 246 -7.98 16.64 30.04
CA LYS A 246 -8.69 17.11 31.21
C LYS A 246 -8.00 16.54 32.46
N LYS A 247 -7.39 17.41 33.27
CA LYS A 247 -6.79 17.00 34.53
C LYS A 247 -7.84 16.64 35.57
N LYS A 248 -7.40 15.98 36.64
CA LYS A 248 -8.27 15.60 37.77
C LYS A 248 -9.01 16.78 38.42
N ASP A 249 -8.39 17.93 38.44
CA ASP A 249 -8.97 19.17 38.99
C ASP A 249 -9.96 19.86 38.04
N GLY A 250 -10.20 19.30 36.87
CA GLY A 250 -11.11 19.84 35.85
C GLY A 250 -10.45 20.82 34.87
N MET A 251 -9.15 21.07 34.97
CA MET A 251 -8.44 21.99 34.06
C MET A 251 -8.16 21.33 32.71
N LEU A 252 -8.45 22.05 31.64
CA LEU A 252 -8.19 21.66 30.28
C LEU A 252 -6.86 22.22 29.82
N ILE A 253 -5.97 21.34 29.36
CA ILE A 253 -4.64 21.71 28.88
C ILE A 253 -4.38 21.14 27.50
N VAL A 254 -3.61 21.87 26.70
CA VAL A 254 -3.26 21.52 25.32
C VAL A 254 -1.75 21.38 25.19
N SER A 255 -1.31 20.29 24.57
CA SER A 255 0.10 20.07 24.19
C SER A 255 0.26 20.27 22.69
N VAL A 256 1.19 21.13 22.29
CA VAL A 256 1.50 21.45 20.90
C VAL A 256 2.89 20.93 20.55
N PRO A 257 3.11 20.28 19.39
CA PRO A 257 4.37 19.59 19.07
C PRO A 257 5.63 20.49 19.10
N ALA A 258 5.51 21.71 18.61
CA ALA A 258 6.64 22.65 18.52
C ALA A 258 6.90 23.43 19.80
N ALA A 259 6.05 23.27 20.80
CA ALA A 259 6.14 23.98 22.06
C ALA A 259 6.42 23.03 23.22
N SER A 260 7.44 23.31 23.99
CA SER A 260 7.73 22.57 25.21
C SER A 260 6.75 22.92 26.33
N GLY A 261 6.03 21.93 26.80
CA GLY A 261 5.08 22.09 27.91
C GLY A 261 3.61 22.24 27.50
N GLN A 262 2.77 22.35 28.50
CA GLN A 262 1.33 22.38 28.37
C GLN A 262 0.79 23.80 28.45
N ILE A 263 -0.18 24.12 27.64
CA ILE A 263 -0.83 25.42 27.58
C ILE A 263 -2.26 25.26 28.07
N PRO A 264 -2.75 26.10 29.01
CA PRO A 264 -4.16 26.12 29.34
C PRO A 264 -5.03 26.44 28.11
N LEU A 265 -6.12 25.71 27.94
CA LEU A 265 -6.98 25.85 26.75
C LEU A 265 -7.49 27.27 26.54
N ILE A 266 -7.95 27.90 27.61
CA ILE A 266 -8.54 29.24 27.55
C ILE A 266 -7.51 30.29 27.13
N VAL A 267 -6.27 30.17 27.60
CA VAL A 267 -5.15 31.03 27.19
C VAL A 267 -4.87 30.88 25.69
N LEU A 268 -4.85 29.65 25.23
CA LEU A 268 -4.60 29.38 23.80
C LEU A 268 -5.75 29.88 22.92
N MET A 269 -7.00 29.72 23.34
CA MET A 269 -8.16 30.25 22.61
C MET A 269 -8.16 31.77 22.52
N LYS A 270 -7.79 32.45 23.61
CA LYS A 270 -7.62 33.92 23.59
C LYS A 270 -6.47 34.36 22.71
N ALA A 271 -5.35 33.66 22.72
CA ALA A 271 -4.22 33.94 21.81
C ALA A 271 -4.60 33.78 20.32
N LEU A 272 -5.54 32.91 20.01
CA LEU A 272 -6.07 32.70 18.65
C LEU A 272 -7.13 33.72 18.23
N GLY A 273 -7.43 34.73 19.05
CA GLY A 273 -8.34 35.83 18.70
C GLY A 273 -9.74 35.74 19.30
N MET A 274 -10.07 34.71 20.06
CA MET A 274 -11.34 34.59 20.76
C MET A 274 -11.24 35.26 22.12
N GLN A 275 -11.50 36.58 22.17
CA GLN A 275 -11.34 37.41 23.39
C GLN A 275 -12.50 37.30 24.35
N SER A 276 -13.73 37.21 23.86
CA SER A 276 -14.91 37.19 24.66
C SER A 276 -15.05 35.86 25.40
N ASP A 277 -15.25 35.92 26.74
CA ASP A 277 -15.54 34.75 27.56
C ASP A 277 -16.85 34.07 27.12
N GLU A 278 -17.82 34.85 26.65
CA GLU A 278 -19.10 34.36 26.16
C GLU A 278 -18.91 33.52 24.87
N ASP A 279 -18.05 33.95 23.94
CA ASP A 279 -17.74 33.22 22.73
C ASP A 279 -17.04 31.90 23.03
N ILE A 280 -16.09 31.90 23.97
CA ILE A 280 -15.40 30.69 24.43
C ILE A 280 -16.41 29.73 25.03
N PHE A 281 -17.32 30.25 25.90
CA PHE A 281 -18.34 29.46 26.50
C PHE A 281 -19.27 28.81 25.49
N LYS A 282 -19.75 29.57 24.51
CA LYS A 282 -20.59 29.05 23.42
C LYS A 282 -19.87 28.03 22.55
N ALA A 283 -18.56 28.16 22.32
CA ALA A 283 -17.76 27.22 21.56
C ALA A 283 -17.59 25.87 22.25
N ILE A 284 -17.56 25.82 23.59
CA ILE A 284 -17.29 24.62 24.36
C ILE A 284 -18.57 23.96 24.88
N VAL A 285 -19.50 24.72 25.45
CA VAL A 285 -20.66 24.19 26.18
C VAL A 285 -21.76 23.74 25.24
N SER A 286 -22.16 22.46 25.36
CA SER A 286 -23.32 21.90 24.66
C SER A 286 -24.45 21.53 25.60
N VAL A 287 -24.14 21.16 26.85
CA VAL A 287 -25.11 20.76 27.88
C VAL A 287 -24.85 21.53 29.16
N PRO A 288 -25.89 21.75 30.00
CA PRO A 288 -25.76 22.54 31.23
C PRO A 288 -24.70 22.04 32.21
N GLU A 289 -24.46 20.73 32.26
CA GLU A 289 -23.49 20.12 33.18
C GLU A 289 -22.03 20.55 32.90
N MET A 290 -21.72 20.99 31.69
CA MET A 290 -20.37 21.46 31.31
C MET A 290 -20.08 22.87 31.82
N ARG A 291 -21.11 23.64 32.19
CA ARG A 291 -20.99 25.08 32.57
C ARG A 291 -19.97 25.32 33.66
N ASN A 292 -20.06 24.55 34.74
CA ASN A 292 -19.19 24.74 35.90
C ASN A 292 -17.74 24.49 35.61
N ILE A 293 -17.44 23.49 34.80
CA ILE A 293 -16.06 23.12 34.38
C ILE A 293 -15.46 24.24 33.53
N VAL A 294 -16.22 24.77 32.59
CA VAL A 294 -15.78 25.85 31.72
C VAL A 294 -15.59 27.15 32.48
N TYR A 295 -16.49 27.49 33.37
CA TYR A 295 -16.35 28.67 34.27
C TYR A 295 -15.12 28.57 35.15
N ALA A 296 -14.82 27.41 35.72
CA ALA A 296 -13.62 27.19 36.53
C ALA A 296 -12.33 27.42 35.72
N ASN A 297 -12.29 26.95 34.48
CA ASN A 297 -11.16 27.20 33.60
C ASN A 297 -10.99 28.68 33.21
N ILE A 298 -12.11 29.39 32.99
CA ILE A 298 -12.08 30.83 32.68
C ILE A 298 -11.61 31.64 33.90
N GLU A 299 -12.09 31.32 35.09
CA GLU A 299 -11.69 31.99 36.34
C GLU A 299 -10.20 31.78 36.62
N GLU A 300 -9.65 30.59 36.39
CA GLU A 300 -8.23 30.33 36.56
C GLU A 300 -7.36 31.20 35.64
N CYS A 301 -7.79 31.38 34.39
CA CYS A 301 -7.11 32.26 33.43
C CYS A 301 -7.06 33.72 33.88
N GLN A 302 -8.08 34.16 34.65
CA GLN A 302 -8.16 35.53 35.18
C GLN A 302 -7.43 35.71 36.50
N ASN A 303 -6.87 34.68 37.09
CA ASN A 303 -6.19 34.72 38.37
C ASN A 303 -4.85 35.47 38.28
N LYS A 304 -4.71 36.58 38.95
CA LYS A 304 -3.53 37.45 38.99
C LYS A 304 -2.29 36.80 39.61
N LYS A 305 -2.47 35.83 40.50
CA LYS A 305 -1.35 35.09 41.13
C LYS A 305 -0.75 34.06 40.17
N LEU A 306 -1.56 33.44 39.35
CA LEU A 306 -1.09 32.46 38.39
C LEU A 306 -0.58 33.10 37.12
N TYR A 307 -1.15 34.20 36.71
CA TYR A 307 -0.80 34.93 35.49
C TYR A 307 -0.53 36.41 35.76
N PRO A 308 0.65 36.75 36.35
CA PRO A 308 1.01 38.15 36.59
C PRO A 308 1.18 38.93 35.27
N PRO A 309 0.98 40.26 35.23
CA PRO A 309 0.60 41.12 36.34
C PRO A 309 -0.90 41.21 36.65
N ASN A 310 -1.79 41.02 35.69
CA ASN A 310 -3.24 41.27 35.83
C ASN A 310 -4.16 40.13 35.40
N GLY A 311 -3.61 38.93 35.14
CA GLY A 311 -4.37 37.85 34.53
C GLY A 311 -4.41 37.99 33.00
N ILE A 312 -5.06 37.07 32.33
CA ILE A 312 -5.19 37.04 30.87
C ILE A 312 -6.62 37.32 30.47
N PHE A 313 -6.85 38.49 29.87
CA PHE A 313 -8.18 38.94 29.41
C PHE A 313 -8.26 39.18 27.91
N THR A 314 -7.15 39.55 27.29
CA THR A 314 -7.09 39.91 25.87
C THR A 314 -6.17 38.99 25.10
N THR A 315 -6.29 39.03 23.77
CA THR A 315 -5.38 38.32 22.86
C THR A 315 -3.92 38.72 23.06
N GLU A 316 -3.66 40.01 23.34
CA GLU A 316 -2.31 40.52 23.57
C GLU A 316 -1.69 39.95 24.85
N ASP A 317 -2.47 39.88 25.92
CA ASP A 317 -2.02 39.29 27.19
C ASP A 317 -1.69 37.82 27.02
N ALA A 318 -2.50 37.08 26.28
CA ALA A 318 -2.27 35.67 25.97
C ALA A 318 -1.01 35.46 25.14
N ILE A 319 -0.79 36.27 24.11
CA ILE A 319 0.42 36.22 23.29
C ILE A 319 1.67 36.54 24.12
N LEU A 320 1.64 37.54 24.96
CA LEU A 320 2.74 37.85 25.89
C LEU A 320 3.05 36.69 26.86
N PHE A 321 2.02 36.02 27.34
CA PHE A 321 2.21 34.84 28.18
C PHE A 321 2.92 33.71 27.42
N LEU A 322 2.52 33.44 26.18
CA LEU A 322 3.14 32.42 25.33
C LEU A 322 4.59 32.79 24.96
N GLU A 323 4.86 34.05 24.71
CA GLU A 323 6.23 34.54 24.45
C GLU A 323 7.16 34.30 25.65
N ARG A 324 6.67 34.56 26.85
CA ARG A 324 7.44 34.30 28.10
C ARG A 324 7.66 32.80 28.31
N LYS A 325 6.68 31.99 27.95
CA LYS A 325 6.76 30.54 28.15
C LYS A 325 7.67 29.84 27.15
N PHE A 326 7.60 30.19 25.85
CA PHE A 326 8.26 29.43 24.80
C PHE A 326 9.54 30.07 24.25
N ALA A 327 9.75 31.34 24.48
CA ALA A 327 10.85 32.09 23.90
C ALA A 327 11.72 32.78 24.96
N THR A 328 11.85 32.18 26.12
CA THR A 328 12.70 32.69 27.21
C THR A 328 14.16 32.83 26.74
N GLY A 329 14.75 34.01 26.99
CA GLY A 329 16.16 34.28 26.65
C GLY A 329 16.44 34.78 25.24
N GLN A 330 15.42 34.95 24.40
CA GLN A 330 15.52 35.47 23.03
C GLN A 330 15.16 36.96 22.97
N ALA A 331 15.64 37.67 21.92
CA ALA A 331 15.26 39.05 21.65
C ALA A 331 13.75 39.19 21.40
N LYS A 332 13.14 40.33 21.75
CA LYS A 332 11.69 40.56 21.71
C LYS A 332 11.07 40.30 20.33
N GLU A 333 11.74 40.69 19.24
CA GLU A 333 11.27 40.45 17.87
C GLU A 333 11.27 38.98 17.50
N TYR A 334 12.23 38.20 17.94
CA TYR A 334 12.32 36.78 17.77
C TYR A 334 11.24 36.01 18.55
N ARG A 335 10.86 36.50 19.72
CA ARG A 335 9.79 35.90 20.54
C ARG A 335 8.46 35.95 19.82
N ALA A 336 8.10 37.13 19.31
CA ALA A 336 6.88 37.32 18.58
C ALA A 336 6.79 36.41 17.33
N ARG A 337 7.84 36.33 16.55
CA ARG A 337 7.92 35.47 15.35
C ARG A 337 7.84 33.99 15.71
N LYS A 338 8.46 33.57 16.80
CA LYS A 338 8.40 32.18 17.24
C LYS A 338 7.00 31.78 17.67
N VAL A 339 6.31 32.62 18.43
CA VAL A 339 4.92 32.37 18.84
C VAL A 339 3.98 32.37 17.65
N GLU A 340 4.13 33.30 16.72
CA GLU A 340 3.37 33.32 15.48
C GLU A 340 3.60 32.05 14.64
N SER A 341 4.86 31.61 14.53
CA SER A 341 5.18 30.38 13.83
C SER A 341 4.54 29.14 14.48
N ILE A 342 4.55 29.06 15.80
CA ILE A 342 3.90 27.95 16.54
C ILE A 342 2.39 27.97 16.31
N ILE A 343 1.76 29.10 16.49
CA ILE A 343 0.31 29.24 16.36
C ILE A 343 -0.17 28.99 14.94
N ASP A 344 0.52 29.55 13.96
CA ASP A 344 0.04 29.51 12.57
C ASP A 344 0.43 28.24 11.84
N ARG A 345 1.61 27.66 12.10
CA ARG A 345 2.17 26.55 11.34
C ARG A 345 2.13 25.20 12.06
N SER A 346 2.36 25.19 13.38
CA SER A 346 2.47 23.95 14.15
C SER A 346 1.17 23.51 14.82
N LEU A 347 0.28 24.45 15.11
CA LEU A 347 -1.03 24.17 15.70
C LEU A 347 -2.06 23.96 14.60
N LEU A 348 -2.65 22.75 14.52
CA LEU A 348 -3.75 22.43 13.60
C LEU A 348 -3.50 22.91 12.16
N PRO A 349 -2.41 22.44 11.49
CA PRO A 349 -2.07 22.92 10.16
C PRO A 349 -3.14 22.66 9.10
N HIS A 350 -4.02 21.67 9.30
CA HIS A 350 -5.11 21.36 8.36
C HIS A 350 -6.17 22.48 8.23
N LEU A 351 -6.26 23.35 9.21
CA LEU A 351 -7.20 24.48 9.20
C LEU A 351 -6.63 25.76 8.57
N GLY A 352 -5.35 25.78 8.25
CA GLY A 352 -4.66 26.88 7.64
C GLY A 352 -3.35 27.24 8.31
N ASP A 353 -2.57 28.10 7.66
CA ASP A 353 -1.25 28.55 8.11
C ASP A 353 -1.14 30.08 8.18
N THR A 354 -2.23 30.80 7.98
CA THR A 354 -2.29 32.26 8.00
C THR A 354 -2.94 32.80 9.28
N ALA A 355 -2.69 34.09 9.58
CA ALA A 355 -3.31 34.74 10.72
C ALA A 355 -4.85 34.81 10.63
N GLN A 356 -5.42 34.76 9.45
CA GLN A 356 -6.87 34.77 9.22
C GLN A 356 -7.54 33.47 9.68
N ASP A 357 -6.80 32.36 9.74
CA ASP A 357 -7.30 31.04 10.10
C ASP A 357 -7.27 30.77 11.62
N ARG A 358 -6.74 31.71 12.41
CA ARG A 358 -6.61 31.55 13.87
C ARG A 358 -7.96 31.36 14.57
N LEU A 359 -8.98 32.08 14.15
CA LEU A 359 -10.32 31.95 14.71
C LEU A 359 -10.92 30.56 14.44
N LYS A 360 -10.71 30.01 13.27
CA LYS A 360 -11.12 28.64 12.92
C LYS A 360 -10.47 27.62 13.85
N LYS A 361 -9.19 27.80 14.16
CA LYS A 361 -8.45 26.95 15.08
C LYS A 361 -9.01 27.02 16.49
N ALA A 362 -9.38 28.24 16.96
CA ALA A 362 -10.02 28.42 18.26
C ALA A 362 -11.38 27.71 18.35
N ILE A 363 -12.20 27.83 17.32
CA ILE A 363 -13.48 27.12 17.25
C ILE A 363 -13.28 25.60 17.26
N PHE A 364 -12.32 25.10 16.52
CA PHE A 364 -11.99 23.67 16.49
C PHE A 364 -11.51 23.17 17.85
N LEU A 365 -10.65 23.92 18.55
CA LEU A 365 -10.25 23.59 19.91
C LEU A 365 -11.42 23.57 20.88
N GLY A 366 -12.38 24.47 20.72
CA GLY A 366 -13.63 24.46 21.48
C GLY A 366 -14.44 23.18 21.26
N ARG A 367 -14.51 22.70 20.03
CA ARG A 367 -15.17 21.41 19.70
C ARG A 367 -14.43 20.22 20.30
N VAL A 368 -13.09 20.23 20.26
CA VAL A 368 -12.29 19.19 20.92
C VAL A 368 -12.53 19.16 22.43
N ALA A 369 -12.57 20.32 23.05
CA ALA A 369 -12.88 20.45 24.48
C ALA A 369 -14.30 19.95 24.81
N ARG A 370 -15.25 20.24 23.96
CA ARG A 370 -16.63 19.71 24.06
C ARG A 370 -16.63 18.18 24.05
N THR A 371 -15.91 17.58 23.14
CA THR A 371 -15.81 16.11 23.01
C THR A 371 -15.17 15.49 24.26
N VAL A 372 -14.11 16.10 24.79
CA VAL A 372 -13.48 15.67 26.05
C VAL A 372 -14.46 15.75 27.23
N LEU A 373 -15.21 16.82 27.35
CA LEU A 373 -16.20 16.98 28.42
C LEU A 373 -17.39 16.04 28.25
N GLU A 374 -17.83 15.76 27.05
CA GLU A 374 -18.85 14.73 26.78
C GLU A 374 -18.38 13.34 27.25
N LEU A 375 -17.13 13.00 27.02
CA LEU A 375 -16.55 11.74 27.51
C LEU A 375 -16.49 11.74 29.07
N ALA A 376 -16.06 12.85 29.67
CA ALA A 376 -15.96 12.98 31.11
C ALA A 376 -17.33 12.83 31.82
N LEU A 377 -18.39 13.30 31.18
CA LEU A 377 -19.78 13.20 31.67
C LEU A 377 -20.50 11.91 31.27
N ASN A 378 -19.80 10.97 30.65
CA ASN A 378 -20.34 9.72 30.12
C ASN A 378 -21.46 9.88 29.06
N LEU A 379 -21.51 11.01 28.38
CA LEU A 379 -22.41 11.24 27.24
C LEU A 379 -21.93 10.62 25.95
N ARG A 380 -20.67 10.26 25.89
CA ARG A 380 -19.98 9.64 24.74
C ARG A 380 -19.17 8.45 25.24
N LYS A 381 -19.03 7.44 24.38
CA LYS A 381 -18.09 6.32 24.62
C LYS A 381 -16.71 6.67 24.11
N GLU A 382 -15.68 5.97 24.60
CA GLU A 382 -14.33 6.06 24.05
C GLU A 382 -14.30 5.67 22.57
N ASP A 383 -13.52 6.39 21.78
CA ASP A 383 -13.28 6.01 20.40
C ASP A 383 -12.37 4.77 20.33
N ASP A 384 -12.74 3.81 19.51
CA ASP A 384 -11.96 2.61 19.29
C ASP A 384 -10.87 2.87 18.24
N LYS A 385 -9.62 2.86 18.68
CA LYS A 385 -8.46 3.04 17.79
C LYS A 385 -8.29 1.91 16.77
N ASP A 386 -8.77 0.73 17.10
CA ASP A 386 -8.60 -0.47 16.28
C ASP A 386 -9.72 -0.63 15.25
N HIS A 387 -10.77 0.19 15.35
CA HIS A 387 -11.84 0.25 14.37
C HIS A 387 -11.33 0.83 13.05
N TYR A 388 -11.57 0.14 11.95
CA TYR A 388 -11.05 0.54 10.64
C TYR A 388 -11.71 1.80 10.05
N ALA A 389 -12.77 2.30 10.63
CA ALA A 389 -13.28 3.65 10.36
C ALA A 389 -12.28 4.74 10.78
N ASN A 390 -11.46 4.47 11.79
CA ASN A 390 -10.47 5.37 12.35
C ASN A 390 -9.05 5.12 11.81
N LYS A 391 -8.90 4.27 10.83
CA LYS A 391 -7.62 3.95 10.20
C LYS A 391 -7.64 4.22 8.71
N ARG A 392 -6.47 4.60 8.18
CA ARG A 392 -6.25 4.87 6.76
C ARG A 392 -5.00 4.17 6.29
N LEU A 393 -5.03 3.66 5.07
CA LEU A 393 -3.86 3.08 4.42
C LEU A 393 -3.13 4.13 3.57
N LYS A 394 -1.82 4.17 3.69
CA LYS A 394 -0.95 4.87 2.75
C LYS A 394 -0.45 3.87 1.72
N LEU A 395 -0.89 4.02 0.51
CA LEU A 395 -0.51 3.18 -0.63
C LEU A 395 0.74 3.73 -1.34
N ALA A 396 1.18 3.06 -2.39
CA ALA A 396 2.35 3.46 -3.16
C ALA A 396 2.28 4.92 -3.66
N GLY A 397 1.12 5.37 -4.15
CA GLY A 397 0.92 6.75 -4.60
C GLY A 397 1.06 7.76 -3.47
N ASP A 398 0.53 7.47 -2.29
CA ASP A 398 0.63 8.35 -1.12
C ASP A 398 2.08 8.45 -0.61
N LEU A 399 2.79 7.34 -0.59
CA LEU A 399 4.19 7.30 -0.17
C LEU A 399 5.09 8.03 -1.17
N MET A 400 4.85 7.86 -2.46
CA MET A 400 5.58 8.58 -3.51
C MET A 400 5.26 10.08 -3.48
N GLU A 401 4.04 10.46 -3.17
CA GLU A 401 3.65 11.87 -2.97
C GLU A 401 4.47 12.53 -1.87
N ASP A 402 4.56 11.90 -0.71
CA ASP A 402 5.33 12.42 0.43
C ASP A 402 6.82 12.57 0.08
N LEU A 403 7.38 11.57 -0.58
CA LEU A 403 8.79 11.61 -1.00
C LEU A 403 9.04 12.69 -2.06
N PHE A 404 8.19 12.76 -3.07
CA PHE A 404 8.29 13.75 -4.15
C PHE A 404 8.18 15.19 -3.62
N ARG A 405 7.28 15.42 -2.67
CA ARG A 405 7.12 16.74 -2.06
C ARG A 405 8.41 17.24 -1.42
N VAL A 406 9.07 16.42 -0.64
CA VAL A 406 10.36 16.77 -0.01
C VAL A 406 11.44 16.99 -1.06
N ALA A 407 11.56 16.07 -2.00
CA ALA A 407 12.58 16.15 -3.06
C ALA A 407 12.38 17.36 -3.96
N PHE A 408 11.14 17.65 -4.34
CA PHE A 408 10.81 18.80 -5.18
C PHE A 408 11.01 20.13 -4.47
N THR A 409 10.65 20.23 -3.20
CA THR A 409 10.91 21.43 -2.40
C THR A 409 12.41 21.73 -2.31
N ASN A 410 13.23 20.69 -2.13
CA ASN A 410 14.68 20.86 -2.13
C ASN A 410 15.22 21.29 -3.49
N LEU A 411 14.68 20.73 -4.58
CA LEU A 411 15.02 21.14 -5.94
C LEU A 411 14.72 22.62 -6.20
N VAL A 412 13.55 23.08 -5.79
CA VAL A 412 13.11 24.47 -5.95
C VAL A 412 13.99 25.42 -5.14
N LYS A 413 14.34 25.07 -3.91
CA LYS A 413 15.28 25.84 -3.08
C LYS A 413 16.67 25.93 -3.70
N ASP A 414 17.16 24.81 -4.22
CA ASP A 414 18.44 24.77 -4.90
C ASP A 414 18.43 25.62 -6.19
N LEU A 415 17.36 25.51 -6.99
CA LEU A 415 17.20 26.32 -8.18
C LEU A 415 17.23 27.81 -7.86
N LYS A 416 16.49 28.25 -6.85
CA LYS A 416 16.50 29.64 -6.37
C LYS A 416 17.91 30.08 -6.02
N TYR A 417 18.61 29.28 -5.22
CA TYR A 417 19.98 29.57 -4.82
C TYR A 417 20.95 29.65 -6.02
N GLN A 418 20.86 28.73 -6.96
CA GLN A 418 21.72 28.71 -8.15
C GLN A 418 21.48 29.93 -9.07
N LEU A 419 20.23 30.32 -9.22
CA LEU A 419 19.86 31.48 -10.01
C LEU A 419 20.34 32.80 -9.37
N GLU A 420 20.19 32.96 -8.05
CA GLU A 420 20.66 34.12 -7.32
C GLU A 420 22.20 34.22 -7.36
N ARG A 421 22.87 33.10 -7.18
CA ARG A 421 24.33 33.01 -7.27
C ARG A 421 24.85 33.27 -8.70
N GLY A 422 24.12 32.78 -9.71
CA GLY A 422 24.44 33.05 -11.11
C GLY A 422 24.36 34.53 -11.45
N TYR A 423 23.33 35.22 -11.00
CA TYR A 423 23.19 36.67 -11.18
C TYR A 423 24.30 37.47 -10.51
N THR A 424 24.65 37.13 -9.26
CA THR A 424 25.78 37.78 -8.54
C THR A 424 27.08 37.67 -9.32
N ARG A 425 27.26 36.58 -10.09
CA ARG A 425 28.43 36.35 -10.96
C ARG A 425 28.29 36.91 -12.37
N LYS A 426 27.25 37.75 -12.63
CA LYS A 426 26.93 38.34 -13.92
C LYS A 426 26.69 37.31 -15.06
N LYS A 427 26.13 36.17 -14.75
CA LYS A 427 25.67 35.17 -15.72
C LYS A 427 24.24 35.45 -16.11
N GLU A 428 23.86 35.09 -17.35
CA GLU A 428 22.48 35.08 -17.78
C GLU A 428 21.63 34.14 -16.97
N LEU A 429 20.40 34.54 -16.71
CA LEU A 429 19.41 33.68 -16.06
C LEU A 429 18.93 32.58 -17.04
N LYS A 430 19.55 31.42 -17.02
CA LYS A 430 19.14 30.24 -17.78
C LYS A 430 18.67 29.15 -16.82
N ILE A 431 17.39 28.87 -16.85
CA ILE A 431 16.78 27.89 -15.96
C ILE A 431 17.32 26.49 -16.27
N ALA A 432 17.41 26.13 -17.53
CA ALA A 432 17.89 24.80 -17.96
C ALA A 432 19.31 24.47 -17.47
N SER A 433 20.21 25.45 -17.40
CA SER A 433 21.58 25.27 -16.89
C SER A 433 21.69 25.35 -15.36
N ALA A 434 20.73 25.99 -14.70
CA ALA A 434 20.71 26.14 -13.24
C ALA A 434 20.10 24.94 -12.52
N ILE A 435 19.20 24.19 -13.16
CA ILE A 435 18.58 22.99 -12.59
C ILE A 435 19.59 21.86 -12.54
N ARG A 436 19.60 21.17 -11.40
CA ARG A 436 20.36 19.94 -11.18
C ARG A 436 19.39 18.75 -11.07
N PRO A 437 19.09 18.04 -12.16
CA PRO A 437 18.13 16.92 -12.15
C PRO A 437 18.52 15.80 -11.20
N ASP A 438 19.80 15.62 -10.96
CA ASP A 438 20.33 14.58 -10.08
C ASP A 438 19.85 14.70 -8.63
N LEU A 439 19.56 15.90 -8.14
CA LEU A 439 19.04 16.08 -6.78
C LEU A 439 17.70 15.36 -6.58
N LEU A 440 16.78 15.57 -7.51
CA LEU A 440 15.45 14.93 -7.45
C LEU A 440 15.59 13.43 -7.67
N THR A 441 16.30 13.03 -8.71
CA THR A 441 16.47 11.62 -9.09
C THR A 441 17.14 10.82 -7.98
N HIS A 442 18.25 11.30 -7.43
CA HIS A 442 18.96 10.61 -6.36
C HIS A 442 18.12 10.48 -5.09
N ARG A 443 17.35 11.50 -4.73
CA ARG A 443 16.49 11.42 -3.55
C ARG A 443 15.42 10.35 -3.69
N LEU A 444 14.78 10.28 -4.86
CA LEU A 444 13.75 9.28 -5.15
C LEU A 444 14.34 7.87 -5.20
N LEU A 445 15.42 7.68 -5.91
CA LEU A 445 16.07 6.37 -6.05
C LEU A 445 16.66 5.87 -4.73
N HIS A 446 17.28 6.75 -3.95
CA HIS A 446 17.86 6.38 -2.65
C HIS A 446 16.79 5.86 -1.68
N ALA A 447 15.66 6.55 -1.59
CA ALA A 447 14.56 6.11 -0.73
C ALA A 447 14.02 4.74 -1.14
N LEU A 448 13.79 4.51 -2.43
CA LEU A 448 13.36 3.21 -2.94
C LEU A 448 14.41 2.11 -2.76
N ALA A 449 15.67 2.41 -2.97
CA ALA A 449 16.75 1.43 -2.85
C ALA A 449 17.05 1.02 -1.40
N THR A 450 16.92 1.93 -0.45
CA THR A 450 17.26 1.67 0.97
C THR A 450 16.05 1.37 1.85
N GLY A 451 14.84 1.76 1.43
CA GLY A 451 13.63 1.64 2.23
C GLY A 451 13.47 2.73 3.29
N ASN A 452 14.39 3.67 3.39
CA ASN A 452 14.31 4.79 4.31
C ASN A 452 13.44 5.90 3.73
N TRP A 453 12.34 6.16 4.38
CA TRP A 453 11.32 7.10 3.89
C TRP A 453 11.28 8.39 4.70
N VAL A 454 10.49 9.33 4.23
CA VAL A 454 10.24 10.60 4.92
C VAL A 454 9.63 10.33 6.31
N GLY A 455 10.07 11.09 7.32
CA GLY A 455 9.58 10.93 8.69
C GLY A 455 10.32 9.86 9.51
N GLY A 456 11.51 9.44 9.08
CA GLY A 456 12.31 8.46 9.78
C GLY A 456 11.78 7.03 9.73
N ARG A 457 10.87 6.74 8.82
CA ARG A 457 10.32 5.39 8.60
C ARG A 457 11.34 4.53 7.86
N ALA A 458 11.52 3.29 8.32
CA ALA A 458 12.40 2.30 7.69
C ALA A 458 11.58 1.10 7.21
N GLY A 459 12.10 0.38 6.21
CA GLY A 459 11.45 -0.82 5.68
C GLY A 459 10.19 -0.55 4.87
N VAL A 460 9.99 0.65 4.37
CA VAL A 460 8.86 1.02 3.52
C VAL A 460 8.99 0.38 2.14
N SER A 461 10.18 0.41 1.57
CA SER A 461 10.51 -0.31 0.34
C SER A 461 11.24 -1.61 0.68
N GLN A 462 10.75 -2.72 0.17
CA GLN A 462 11.31 -4.05 0.39
C GLN A 462 11.57 -4.74 -0.94
N LEU A 463 12.55 -5.64 -0.98
CA LEU A 463 12.77 -6.52 -2.12
C LEU A 463 11.54 -7.42 -2.31
N LEU A 464 11.03 -7.48 -3.53
CA LEU A 464 9.89 -8.36 -3.84
C LEU A 464 10.29 -9.82 -3.63
N ASP A 465 9.49 -10.54 -2.84
CA ASP A 465 9.68 -11.96 -2.59
C ASP A 465 9.25 -12.76 -3.82
N ARG A 466 10.22 -13.39 -4.49
CA ARG A 466 10.03 -14.22 -5.69
C ARG A 466 10.21 -15.71 -5.42
N THR A 467 10.07 -16.15 -4.18
CA THR A 467 10.16 -17.58 -3.81
C THR A 467 9.11 -18.40 -4.57
N SER A 468 7.89 -17.89 -4.67
CA SER A 468 6.81 -18.46 -5.47
C SER A 468 5.93 -17.36 -6.05
N ASN A 469 5.05 -17.69 -7.00
CA ASN A 469 4.07 -16.74 -7.52
C ASN A 469 3.14 -16.21 -6.41
N MET A 470 2.70 -17.08 -5.53
CA MET A 470 1.82 -16.70 -4.41
C MET A 470 2.53 -15.82 -3.40
N SER A 471 3.81 -16.03 -3.13
CA SER A 471 4.58 -15.18 -2.24
C SER A 471 4.74 -13.76 -2.80
N ALA A 472 4.95 -13.62 -4.09
CA ALA A 472 5.01 -12.32 -4.77
C ALA A 472 3.67 -11.56 -4.69
N ILE A 473 2.57 -12.23 -4.99
CA ILE A 473 1.22 -11.64 -4.92
C ILE A 473 0.89 -11.25 -3.49
N SER A 474 1.17 -12.10 -2.53
CA SER A 474 0.93 -11.81 -1.11
C SER A 474 1.77 -10.63 -0.60
N HIS A 475 3.04 -10.54 -1.02
CA HIS A 475 3.91 -9.43 -0.67
C HIS A 475 3.38 -8.09 -1.19
N LEU A 476 2.84 -8.07 -2.41
CA LEU A 476 2.23 -6.89 -3.00
C LEU A 476 0.93 -6.46 -2.29
N ARG A 477 0.27 -7.36 -1.60
CA ARG A 477 -1.00 -7.11 -0.89
C ARG A 477 -0.84 -6.99 0.62
N ARG A 478 0.36 -6.80 1.11
CA ARG A 478 0.68 -6.72 2.53
C ARG A 478 0.41 -5.34 3.11
N VAL A 479 -0.10 -5.30 4.33
CA VAL A 479 -0.35 -4.09 5.12
C VAL A 479 0.43 -4.18 6.43
N THR A 480 1.21 -3.16 6.73
CA THR A 480 2.04 -3.12 7.94
C THR A 480 1.58 -1.99 8.87
N SER A 481 1.45 -2.29 10.15
CA SER A 481 1.22 -1.30 11.20
C SER A 481 2.55 -0.69 11.65
N PRO A 482 2.64 0.64 11.87
CA PRO A 482 3.87 1.32 12.28
C PRO A 482 4.22 1.14 13.77
N LEU A 483 3.43 0.41 14.52
CA LEU A 483 3.64 0.19 15.95
C LEU A 483 4.98 -0.52 16.21
N THR A 484 5.66 -0.14 17.31
CA THR A 484 6.93 -0.75 17.70
C THR A 484 6.75 -2.22 18.07
N ARG A 485 7.70 -3.06 17.68
CA ARG A 485 7.67 -4.51 17.96
C ARG A 485 8.14 -4.87 19.36
N SER A 486 8.75 -3.94 20.07
CA SER A 486 9.27 -4.13 21.42
C SER A 486 8.18 -4.23 22.50
N GLN A 487 7.01 -3.67 22.24
CA GLN A 487 5.85 -3.70 23.15
C GLN A 487 4.81 -4.71 22.67
N PRO A 488 4.06 -5.34 23.59
CA PRO A 488 3.10 -6.38 23.21
C PRO A 488 1.91 -5.90 22.36
N HIS A 489 1.36 -4.72 22.58
CA HIS A 489 0.20 -4.16 21.85
C HIS A 489 -0.93 -5.17 21.64
N PHE A 490 -1.42 -5.83 22.69
CA PHE A 490 -2.39 -6.93 22.59
C PHE A 490 -3.67 -6.53 21.82
N GLU A 491 -4.22 -5.36 22.10
CA GLU A 491 -5.45 -4.89 21.47
C GLU A 491 -5.28 -4.62 19.97
N ALA A 492 -4.13 -4.09 19.57
CA ALA A 492 -3.80 -3.85 18.17
C ALA A 492 -3.57 -5.15 17.37
N ARG A 493 -3.20 -6.23 18.04
CA ARG A 493 -2.97 -7.53 17.41
C ARG A 493 -4.21 -8.40 17.31
N ASP A 494 -5.24 -8.09 18.07
CA ASP A 494 -6.49 -8.82 18.06
C ASP A 494 -7.24 -8.64 16.74
N LEU A 495 -7.98 -9.66 16.35
CA LEU A 495 -8.86 -9.59 15.20
C LEU A 495 -10.07 -8.69 15.51
N HIS A 496 -10.12 -7.52 14.89
CA HIS A 496 -11.23 -6.60 15.05
C HIS A 496 -12.40 -6.97 14.12
N PRO A 497 -13.67 -6.88 14.54
CA PRO A 497 -14.81 -7.20 13.68
C PRO A 497 -14.87 -6.40 12.37
N THR A 498 -14.38 -5.18 12.35
CA THR A 498 -14.33 -4.34 11.13
C THR A 498 -13.34 -4.81 10.08
N GLN A 499 -12.49 -5.76 10.41
CA GLN A 499 -11.62 -6.43 9.42
C GLN A 499 -12.39 -7.37 8.48
N TRP A 500 -13.61 -7.75 8.84
CA TRP A 500 -14.41 -8.64 8.02
C TRP A 500 -14.57 -8.14 6.58
N GLY A 501 -14.13 -8.95 5.62
CA GLY A 501 -14.16 -8.62 4.20
C GLY A 501 -13.14 -7.59 3.72
N ARG A 502 -12.32 -7.04 4.62
CA ARG A 502 -11.27 -6.04 4.31
C ARG A 502 -9.87 -6.58 4.46
N LEU A 503 -9.61 -7.26 5.55
CA LEU A 503 -8.32 -7.90 5.82
C LEU A 503 -8.55 -9.37 6.13
N CYS A 504 -7.64 -10.22 5.67
CA CYS A 504 -7.71 -11.66 5.94
C CYS A 504 -7.62 -11.93 7.44
N PRO A 505 -8.56 -12.70 8.02
CA PRO A 505 -8.55 -13.01 9.44
C PRO A 505 -7.44 -13.98 9.86
N ASN A 506 -6.90 -14.75 8.91
CA ASN A 506 -5.97 -15.84 9.20
C ASN A 506 -4.55 -15.59 8.70
N GLU A 507 -4.39 -14.88 7.59
CA GLU A 507 -3.08 -14.64 6.99
C GLU A 507 -2.31 -13.57 7.74
N THR A 508 -1.44 -13.97 8.65
CA THR A 508 -0.55 -13.10 9.43
C THR A 508 0.73 -13.87 9.79
N PRO A 509 1.89 -13.21 9.89
CA PRO A 509 3.11 -13.86 10.34
C PRO A 509 2.97 -14.38 11.79
N GLU A 510 3.70 -15.42 12.11
CA GLU A 510 3.87 -15.87 13.48
C GLU A 510 4.95 -15.06 14.20
N GLY A 511 4.88 -14.99 15.53
CA GLY A 511 5.87 -14.35 16.35
C GLY A 511 5.67 -12.86 16.56
N GLN A 512 6.76 -12.09 16.52
CA GLN A 512 6.77 -10.67 16.87
C GLN A 512 5.85 -9.79 15.99
N ASN A 513 5.66 -10.16 14.74
CA ASN A 513 4.83 -9.43 13.78
C ASN A 513 3.36 -9.90 13.73
N CYS A 514 2.98 -10.87 14.54
CA CYS A 514 1.63 -11.41 14.55
C CYS A 514 0.59 -10.31 14.81
N GLY A 515 -0.39 -10.19 13.93
CA GLY A 515 -1.46 -9.19 14.02
C GLY A 515 -1.07 -7.76 13.64
N LEU A 516 0.23 -7.44 13.51
CA LEU A 516 0.72 -6.14 13.06
C LEU A 516 1.01 -6.10 11.56
N VAL A 517 1.37 -7.23 10.99
CA VAL A 517 1.46 -7.40 9.55
C VAL A 517 0.23 -8.18 9.10
N LYS A 518 -0.53 -7.61 8.19
CA LYS A 518 -1.83 -8.12 7.71
C LYS A 518 -1.81 -8.23 6.20
N ASN A 519 -2.80 -8.91 5.65
CA ASN A 519 -2.96 -9.06 4.22
C ASN A 519 -4.37 -8.66 3.80
N LEU A 520 -4.52 -8.02 2.66
CA LEU A 520 -5.81 -7.61 2.12
C LEU A 520 -6.69 -8.82 1.80
N ALA A 521 -7.97 -8.71 2.06
CA ALA A 521 -8.97 -9.66 1.58
C ALA A 521 -9.07 -9.64 0.05
N LEU A 522 -9.66 -10.67 -0.53
CA LEU A 522 -9.61 -10.89 -1.99
C LEU A 522 -10.15 -9.73 -2.82
N ILE A 523 -11.34 -9.22 -2.51
CA ILE A 523 -12.01 -8.13 -3.26
C ILE A 523 -12.19 -6.87 -2.43
N VAL A 524 -11.14 -6.42 -1.80
CA VAL A 524 -11.12 -5.14 -1.09
C VAL A 524 -10.50 -4.07 -1.99
N ASP A 525 -10.98 -2.85 -1.86
CA ASP A 525 -10.43 -1.69 -2.53
C ASP A 525 -10.15 -0.57 -1.54
N VAL A 526 -9.22 0.30 -1.90
CA VAL A 526 -8.83 1.44 -1.09
C VAL A 526 -9.27 2.71 -1.81
N SER A 527 -9.93 3.62 -1.09
CA SER A 527 -10.40 4.87 -1.69
C SER A 527 -9.27 5.77 -2.15
N GLU A 528 -9.45 6.41 -3.29
CA GLU A 528 -8.50 7.36 -3.87
C GLU A 528 -8.76 8.80 -3.41
N GLY A 529 -9.93 9.07 -2.85
CA GLY A 529 -10.36 10.40 -2.41
C GLY A 529 -11.30 11.12 -3.38
N PHE A 530 -12.14 11.96 -2.83
CA PHE A 530 -13.07 12.81 -3.57
C PHE A 530 -13.01 14.23 -3.01
N ASP A 531 -13.32 15.23 -3.84
CA ASP A 531 -13.24 16.63 -3.42
C ASP A 531 -14.27 16.95 -2.33
N GLU A 532 -13.76 17.30 -1.17
CA GLU A 532 -14.55 17.66 0.00
C GLU A 532 -15.45 18.89 -0.25
N LYS A 533 -15.03 19.84 -1.09
CA LYS A 533 -15.80 21.03 -1.41
C LYS A 533 -17.09 20.71 -2.15
N GLU A 534 -17.08 19.74 -3.05
CA GLU A 534 -18.29 19.30 -3.74
C GLU A 534 -19.31 18.69 -2.78
N VAL A 535 -18.85 17.95 -1.78
CA VAL A 535 -19.71 17.41 -0.73
C VAL A 535 -20.30 18.53 0.12
N HIS A 536 -19.53 19.54 0.47
CA HIS A 536 -20.02 20.72 1.20
C HIS A 536 -21.12 21.46 0.43
N TRP A 537 -20.96 21.69 -0.86
CA TRP A 537 -21.98 22.31 -1.69
C TRP A 537 -23.25 21.49 -1.78
N LEU A 538 -23.11 20.17 -1.97
CA LEU A 538 -24.25 19.26 -1.98
C LEU A 538 -25.03 19.31 -0.66
N LEU A 539 -24.34 19.31 0.47
CA LEU A 539 -24.98 19.38 1.79
C LEU A 539 -25.73 20.70 2.00
N ARG A 540 -25.19 21.81 1.54
CA ARG A 540 -25.87 23.11 1.59
C ARG A 540 -27.14 23.10 0.76
N ASP A 541 -27.09 22.55 -0.44
CA ASP A 541 -28.27 22.43 -1.32
C ASP A 541 -29.34 21.52 -0.71
N LEU A 542 -28.95 20.53 0.09
CA LEU A 542 -29.87 19.62 0.77
C LEU A 542 -30.38 20.13 2.12
N GLY A 543 -30.06 21.37 2.48
CA GLY A 543 -30.62 22.04 3.66
C GLY A 543 -29.82 21.92 4.94
N VAL A 544 -28.54 21.57 4.86
CA VAL A 544 -27.64 21.63 6.02
C VAL A 544 -27.37 23.08 6.39
N GLN A 545 -27.71 23.46 7.61
CA GLN A 545 -27.58 24.81 8.13
C GLN A 545 -26.23 24.98 8.82
N GLU A 546 -25.69 26.20 8.78
CA GLU A 546 -24.48 26.51 9.54
C GLU A 546 -24.77 26.42 11.06
N VAL A 547 -23.73 26.08 11.83
CA VAL A 547 -23.82 26.00 13.28
C VAL A 547 -24.00 27.41 13.85
N SER A 548 -25.20 27.77 14.20
CA SER A 548 -25.54 29.01 14.87
C SER A 548 -26.22 28.73 16.21
N GLY A 549 -25.52 28.99 17.31
CA GLY A 549 -26.09 29.03 18.65
C GLY A 549 -26.65 27.71 19.20
N GLN A 550 -27.56 27.80 20.14
CA GLN A 550 -28.00 26.74 21.08
C GLN A 550 -29.00 25.70 20.49
N GLN A 551 -28.92 25.32 19.23
CA GLN A 551 -29.82 24.30 18.67
C GLN A 551 -29.31 22.89 18.99
N THR A 552 -29.52 22.40 20.18
CA THR A 552 -29.03 21.09 20.67
C THR A 552 -29.83 19.88 20.16
N THR A 553 -31.00 20.10 19.54
CA THR A 553 -31.92 19.04 19.09
C THR A 553 -31.70 18.58 17.63
N LEU A 554 -30.97 19.35 16.84
CA LEU A 554 -30.70 19.03 15.43
C LEU A 554 -29.55 18.04 15.30
N THR A 555 -29.61 17.23 14.25
CA THR A 555 -28.54 16.28 13.93
C THR A 555 -27.30 16.97 13.39
N ARG A 556 -26.15 16.68 14.00
CA ARG A 556 -24.86 17.22 13.57
C ARG A 556 -24.36 16.46 12.33
N VAL A 557 -23.89 17.19 11.35
CA VAL A 557 -23.34 16.64 10.11
C VAL A 557 -21.83 16.86 10.06
N TYR A 558 -21.08 15.77 9.97
CA TYR A 558 -19.62 15.77 9.89
C TYR A 558 -19.16 15.31 8.49
N VAL A 559 -18.17 15.98 7.94
CA VAL A 559 -17.49 15.58 6.71
C VAL A 559 -16.00 15.43 7.02
N ASN A 560 -15.46 14.23 6.83
CA ASN A 560 -14.07 13.88 7.16
C ASN A 560 -13.66 14.27 8.59
N GLY A 561 -14.58 14.14 9.54
CA GLY A 561 -14.36 14.46 10.94
C GLY A 561 -14.54 15.91 11.35
N ASP A 562 -14.83 16.82 10.41
CA ASP A 562 -15.13 18.22 10.69
C ASP A 562 -16.64 18.48 10.71
N LEU A 563 -17.12 19.23 11.69
CA LEU A 563 -18.52 19.60 11.81
C LEU A 563 -18.85 20.67 10.79
N ILE A 564 -19.69 20.31 9.82
CA ILE A 564 -20.09 21.22 8.74
C ILE A 564 -21.36 22.00 9.10
N GLY A 565 -22.31 21.34 9.74
CA GLY A 565 -23.57 21.98 10.04
C GLY A 565 -24.55 21.08 10.79
N LEU A 566 -25.80 21.53 10.82
CA LEU A 566 -26.92 20.86 11.48
C LEU A 566 -28.03 20.61 10.45
N HIS A 567 -28.74 19.50 10.61
CA HIS A 567 -29.91 19.17 9.79
C HIS A 567 -31.08 18.68 10.65
N ASP A 568 -32.28 19.03 10.25
CA ASP A 568 -33.52 18.72 10.98
C ASP A 568 -34.11 17.34 10.60
N ARG A 569 -33.82 16.86 9.40
CA ARG A 569 -34.34 15.59 8.87
C ARG A 569 -33.23 14.65 8.42
N PRO A 570 -32.55 13.99 9.39
CA PRO A 570 -31.35 13.20 9.10
C PRO A 570 -31.63 12.00 8.20
N GLU A 571 -32.76 11.32 8.35
CA GLU A 571 -33.13 10.14 7.56
C GLU A 571 -33.32 10.48 6.09
N GLU A 572 -33.98 11.60 5.79
CA GLU A 572 -34.18 12.09 4.43
C GLU A 572 -32.84 12.46 3.77
N LEU A 573 -31.96 13.14 4.53
CA LEU A 573 -30.63 13.50 4.04
C LEU A 573 -29.80 12.28 3.69
N VAL A 574 -29.74 11.29 4.56
CA VAL A 574 -29.01 10.05 4.34
C VAL A 574 -29.56 9.27 3.14
N SER A 575 -30.87 9.16 3.05
CA SER A 575 -31.56 8.49 1.94
C SER A 575 -31.26 9.18 0.61
N GLU A 576 -31.32 10.50 0.57
CA GLU A 576 -31.06 11.29 -0.65
C GLU A 576 -29.61 11.16 -1.11
N ILE A 577 -28.65 11.23 -0.19
CA ILE A 577 -27.23 11.07 -0.53
C ILE A 577 -26.93 9.66 -1.05
N ARG A 578 -27.49 8.62 -0.42
CA ARG A 578 -27.34 7.23 -0.88
C ARG A 578 -27.96 7.03 -2.25
N GLN A 579 -29.13 7.60 -2.49
CA GLN A 579 -29.80 7.50 -3.78
C GLN A 579 -28.98 8.20 -4.90
N ARG A 580 -28.43 9.36 -4.64
CA ARG A 580 -27.55 10.07 -5.61
C ARG A 580 -26.29 9.27 -5.91
N ARG A 581 -25.69 8.66 -4.91
CA ARG A 581 -24.54 7.77 -5.10
C ARG A 581 -24.90 6.55 -5.96
N ARG A 582 -26.02 5.91 -5.69
CA ARG A 582 -26.51 4.74 -6.44
C ARG A 582 -26.94 5.06 -7.87
N SER A 583 -27.37 6.27 -8.13
CA SER A 583 -27.74 6.75 -9.48
C SER A 583 -26.56 7.25 -10.30
N GLY A 584 -25.36 7.31 -9.71
CA GLY A 584 -24.15 7.83 -10.35
C GLY A 584 -23.99 9.35 -10.37
N LEU A 585 -24.92 10.09 -9.75
CA LEU A 585 -24.84 11.55 -9.63
C LEU A 585 -23.78 12.00 -8.61
N LEU A 586 -23.48 11.18 -7.63
CA LEU A 586 -22.43 11.39 -6.64
C LEU A 586 -21.39 10.28 -6.77
N SER A 587 -20.13 10.60 -6.52
CA SER A 587 -19.05 9.61 -6.56
C SER A 587 -19.32 8.42 -5.60
N HIS A 588 -18.98 7.22 -6.03
CA HIS A 588 -19.03 6.01 -5.22
C HIS A 588 -18.04 6.03 -4.04
N GLU A 589 -17.13 6.98 -4.00
CA GLU A 589 -16.16 7.15 -2.91
C GLU A 589 -16.73 7.84 -1.66
N VAL A 590 -17.92 8.43 -1.76
CA VAL A 590 -18.57 9.08 -0.63
C VAL A 590 -19.37 8.04 0.15
N ASN A 591 -19.02 7.86 1.42
CA ASN A 591 -19.70 6.97 2.34
C ASN A 591 -20.36 7.77 3.46
N ILE A 592 -21.53 7.35 3.88
CA ILE A 592 -22.34 8.05 4.88
C ILE A 592 -22.85 7.07 5.93
N ARG A 593 -22.78 7.49 7.19
CA ARG A 593 -23.36 6.79 8.33
C ARG A 593 -24.28 7.73 9.11
N HIS A 594 -25.40 7.20 9.54
CA HIS A 594 -26.29 7.87 10.51
C HIS A 594 -26.17 7.18 11.87
N ASP A 595 -25.50 7.83 12.82
CA ASP A 595 -25.40 7.38 14.20
C ASP A 595 -26.57 7.93 15.00
N GLN A 596 -27.58 7.08 15.23
CA GLN A 596 -28.80 7.48 15.94
C GLN A 596 -28.58 7.70 17.43
N GLU A 597 -27.64 6.95 18.06
CA GLU A 597 -27.34 7.09 19.49
C GLU A 597 -26.75 8.47 19.80
N MET A 598 -25.81 8.91 18.97
CA MET A 598 -25.15 10.21 19.13
C MET A 598 -25.83 11.35 18.39
N ASN A 599 -26.87 11.05 17.61
CA ASN A 599 -27.54 12.00 16.74
C ASN A 599 -26.56 12.73 15.79
N GLU A 600 -25.79 11.97 15.07
CA GLU A 600 -24.75 12.45 14.15
C GLU A 600 -24.85 11.79 12.79
N ILE A 601 -24.57 12.53 11.74
CA ILE A 601 -24.34 12.02 10.40
C ILE A 601 -22.86 12.19 10.09
N ILE A 602 -22.20 11.10 9.70
CA ILE A 602 -20.78 11.06 9.44
C ILE A 602 -20.57 10.73 7.96
N ILE A 603 -19.95 11.64 7.22
CA ILE A 603 -19.65 11.49 5.81
C ILE A 603 -18.14 11.40 5.63
N ASN A 604 -17.68 10.39 4.92
CA ASN A 604 -16.28 10.17 4.60
C ASN A 604 -16.08 10.17 3.09
N CYS A 605 -15.17 10.99 2.62
CA CYS A 605 -14.78 11.06 1.21
C CYS A 605 -13.26 11.16 1.02
N ASP A 606 -12.49 10.98 2.09
CA ASP A 606 -11.04 11.02 2.07
C ASP A 606 -10.41 9.75 1.46
N GLU A 607 -9.13 9.79 1.21
CA GLU A 607 -8.33 8.70 0.67
C GLU A 607 -7.93 7.69 1.75
N GLY A 608 -7.60 6.48 1.35
CA GLY A 608 -7.01 5.47 2.23
C GLY A 608 -8.00 4.63 3.03
N ARG A 609 -9.29 4.72 2.77
CA ARG A 609 -10.30 3.89 3.45
C ARG A 609 -10.41 2.52 2.79
N LEU A 610 -10.39 1.48 3.61
CA LEU A 610 -10.67 0.13 3.15
C LEU A 610 -12.17 -0.04 2.90
N ARG A 611 -12.54 -0.41 1.69
CA ARG A 611 -13.93 -0.61 1.28
C ARG A 611 -14.12 -2.00 0.69
N ARG A 612 -15.25 -2.59 0.94
CA ARG A 612 -15.64 -3.84 0.32
C ARG A 612 -16.92 -3.69 -0.50
N PRO A 613 -17.08 -4.39 -1.62
CA PRO A 613 -18.28 -4.31 -2.42
C PRO A 613 -19.38 -5.20 -1.82
N LEU A 614 -20.58 -4.66 -1.74
CA LEU A 614 -21.78 -5.38 -1.33
C LEU A 614 -22.90 -5.17 -2.33
N LEU A 615 -23.75 -6.16 -2.49
CA LEU A 615 -24.96 -6.03 -3.27
C LEU A 615 -26.01 -5.27 -2.47
N THR A 616 -26.71 -4.36 -3.11
CA THR A 616 -27.80 -3.61 -2.50
C THR A 616 -29.06 -4.46 -2.41
N VAL A 617 -29.72 -4.43 -1.25
CA VAL A 617 -30.99 -5.12 -0.98
C VAL A 617 -32.03 -4.10 -0.53
N ARG A 618 -33.22 -4.16 -1.11
CA ARG A 618 -34.34 -3.32 -0.73
C ARG A 618 -35.61 -4.16 -0.70
N HIS A 619 -36.36 -4.05 0.40
CA HIS A 619 -37.63 -4.81 0.60
C HIS A 619 -37.48 -6.32 0.41
N GLY A 620 -36.39 -6.90 0.91
CA GLY A 620 -36.12 -8.33 0.81
C GLY A 620 -35.69 -8.81 -0.57
N ARG A 621 -35.35 -7.91 -1.47
CA ARG A 621 -34.93 -8.21 -2.85
C ARG A 621 -33.60 -7.57 -3.20
N THR A 622 -32.78 -8.24 -3.98
CA THR A 622 -31.59 -7.67 -4.59
C THR A 622 -31.96 -6.82 -5.79
N HIS A 623 -31.18 -5.81 -6.10
CA HIS A 623 -31.27 -5.07 -7.36
C HIS A 623 -30.67 -5.83 -8.54
N LEU A 624 -29.97 -6.93 -8.28
CA LEU A 624 -29.43 -7.81 -9.29
C LEU A 624 -30.58 -8.62 -9.92
N THR A 625 -30.76 -8.49 -11.24
CA THR A 625 -31.77 -9.24 -12.01
C THR A 625 -31.12 -10.35 -12.81
N ARG A 626 -31.95 -11.31 -13.28
CA ARG A 626 -31.46 -12.40 -14.09
C ARG A 626 -30.83 -11.93 -15.40
N SER A 627 -31.40 -10.91 -16.05
CA SER A 627 -30.83 -10.35 -17.28
C SER A 627 -29.44 -9.80 -17.08
N GLN A 628 -29.17 -9.19 -15.95
CA GLN A 628 -27.82 -8.70 -15.61
C GLN A 628 -26.83 -9.83 -15.35
N VAL A 629 -27.27 -10.93 -14.74
CA VAL A 629 -26.45 -12.13 -14.58
C VAL A 629 -26.10 -12.73 -15.95
N GLU A 630 -27.06 -12.81 -16.86
CA GLU A 630 -26.83 -13.28 -18.23
C GLU A 630 -25.89 -12.35 -19.00
N ASP A 631 -26.03 -11.04 -18.83
CA ASP A 631 -25.13 -10.05 -19.43
C ASP A 631 -23.70 -10.14 -18.86
N MET A 632 -23.55 -10.44 -17.58
CA MET A 632 -22.23 -10.72 -16.97
C MET A 632 -21.60 -11.98 -17.56
N ARG A 633 -22.37 -13.06 -17.75
CA ARG A 633 -21.92 -14.30 -18.42
C ARG A 633 -21.48 -14.02 -19.85
N GLY A 634 -22.19 -13.19 -20.55
CA GLY A 634 -21.86 -12.76 -21.91
C GLY A 634 -20.76 -11.70 -22.00
N GLN A 635 -20.16 -11.31 -20.91
CA GLN A 635 -19.13 -10.24 -20.82
C GLN A 635 -19.57 -8.90 -21.42
N LYS A 636 -20.86 -8.61 -21.39
CA LYS A 636 -21.44 -7.35 -21.91
C LYS A 636 -21.43 -6.22 -20.89
N VAL A 637 -21.40 -6.56 -19.60
CA VAL A 637 -21.44 -5.62 -18.47
C VAL A 637 -20.14 -5.68 -17.71
N ARG A 638 -19.61 -4.51 -17.33
CA ARG A 638 -18.41 -4.35 -16.50
C ARG A 638 -18.80 -4.15 -15.06
N TRP A 639 -17.89 -4.40 -14.15
CA TRP A 639 -18.06 -4.13 -12.72
C TRP A 639 -18.44 -2.66 -12.44
N SER A 640 -17.78 -1.73 -13.09
CA SER A 640 -18.08 -0.30 -12.98
C SER A 640 -19.51 0.06 -13.39
N ASP A 641 -20.09 -0.67 -14.36
CA ASP A 641 -21.49 -0.47 -14.77
C ASP A 641 -22.46 -0.92 -13.68
N LEU A 642 -22.16 -2.02 -12.98
CA LEU A 642 -22.97 -2.50 -11.85
C LEU A 642 -22.96 -1.49 -10.69
N VAL A 643 -21.80 -0.90 -10.40
CA VAL A 643 -21.66 0.14 -9.35
C VAL A 643 -22.42 1.40 -9.74
N ARG A 644 -22.35 1.83 -11.00
CA ARG A 644 -23.05 3.01 -11.51
C ARG A 644 -24.56 2.84 -11.49
N GLU A 645 -25.06 1.64 -11.75
CA GLU A 645 -26.50 1.35 -11.71
C GLU A 645 -27.01 1.13 -10.28
N GLY A 646 -26.15 1.12 -9.28
CA GLY A 646 -26.52 0.94 -7.88
C GLY A 646 -26.81 -0.50 -7.47
N ILE A 647 -26.45 -1.49 -8.28
CA ILE A 647 -26.62 -2.93 -7.99
C ILE A 647 -25.61 -3.35 -6.92
N ALA A 648 -24.37 -2.90 -7.06
CA ALA A 648 -23.32 -3.07 -6.08
C ALA A 648 -22.84 -1.70 -5.59
N GLU A 649 -22.39 -1.62 -4.36
CA GLU A 649 -21.82 -0.40 -3.83
C GLU A 649 -20.60 -0.70 -2.94
N TRP A 650 -19.69 0.25 -2.90
CA TRP A 650 -18.52 0.19 -2.07
C TRP A 650 -18.83 0.72 -0.68
N ILE A 651 -18.65 -0.13 0.33
CA ILE A 651 -18.97 0.17 1.73
C ILE A 651 -17.69 0.21 2.54
N ASP A 652 -17.45 1.31 3.24
CA ASP A 652 -16.37 1.41 4.20
C ASP A 652 -16.81 0.90 5.59
N ALA A 653 -15.86 0.83 6.53
CA ALA A 653 -16.16 0.34 7.87
C ALA A 653 -17.15 1.23 8.63
N GLU A 654 -17.14 2.53 8.38
CA GLU A 654 -18.07 3.48 9.01
C GLU A 654 -19.51 3.24 8.54
N GLU A 655 -19.74 3.15 7.24
CA GLU A 655 -21.07 2.92 6.69
C GLU A 655 -21.59 1.52 6.99
N GLU A 656 -20.73 0.53 7.13
CA GLU A 656 -21.10 -0.85 7.48
C GLU A 656 -21.71 -0.95 8.87
N GLU A 657 -21.38 -0.06 9.79
CA GLU A 657 -22.04 0.02 11.10
C GLU A 657 -23.54 0.30 11.00
N ASP A 658 -23.97 0.89 9.90
CA ASP A 658 -25.35 1.26 9.58
C ASP A 658 -26.06 0.18 8.73
N ALA A 659 -25.31 -0.79 8.23
CA ALA A 659 -25.79 -1.80 7.32
C ALA A 659 -26.24 -3.07 8.06
N TYR A 660 -27.30 -3.70 7.56
CA TYR A 660 -27.70 -5.06 7.93
C TYR A 660 -27.44 -5.98 6.76
N VAL A 661 -26.39 -6.79 6.85
CA VAL A 661 -25.85 -7.57 5.74
C VAL A 661 -26.29 -9.03 5.84
N ALA A 662 -26.92 -9.55 4.78
CA ALA A 662 -27.20 -10.97 4.63
C ALA A 662 -26.00 -11.68 3.99
N VAL A 663 -25.69 -12.87 4.45
CA VAL A 663 -24.59 -13.68 3.91
C VAL A 663 -25.03 -14.45 2.67
N PHE A 664 -26.20 -15.09 2.72
CA PHE A 664 -26.75 -15.89 1.64
C PHE A 664 -28.16 -15.45 1.30
N PRO A 665 -28.59 -15.53 0.04
CA PRO A 665 -29.95 -15.24 -0.35
C PRO A 665 -30.91 -16.39 0.01
N TYR A 666 -30.43 -17.64 0.07
CA TYR A 666 -31.17 -18.85 0.39
C TYR A 666 -30.22 -19.95 0.87
N ASP A 667 -30.74 -20.94 1.55
CA ASP A 667 -30.02 -22.18 1.86
C ASP A 667 -30.24 -23.21 0.74
N THR A 668 -29.14 -23.75 0.20
CA THR A 668 -29.24 -24.84 -0.78
C THR A 668 -29.72 -26.13 -0.10
N PRO A 669 -30.84 -26.74 -0.52
CA PRO A 669 -31.32 -28.00 0.06
C PRO A 669 -30.34 -29.13 -0.22
N ASN A 670 -30.28 -30.09 0.71
CA ASN A 670 -29.34 -31.23 0.61
C ASN A 670 -29.57 -32.12 -0.62
N ALA A 671 -30.78 -32.19 -1.08
CA ALA A 671 -31.15 -33.02 -2.23
C ALA A 671 -32.24 -32.35 -3.06
N CYS A 672 -32.26 -32.62 -4.36
CA CYS A 672 -33.30 -32.18 -5.26
C CYS A 672 -34.62 -32.89 -4.92
N PRO A 673 -35.75 -32.17 -4.76
CA PRO A 673 -37.05 -32.80 -4.48
C PRO A 673 -37.54 -33.72 -5.58
N HIS A 674 -37.04 -33.58 -6.80
CA HIS A 674 -37.51 -34.30 -7.97
C HIS A 674 -36.64 -35.48 -8.37
N CYS A 675 -35.35 -35.36 -8.36
CA CYS A 675 -34.41 -36.39 -8.81
C CYS A 675 -33.56 -36.98 -7.67
N THR A 676 -33.74 -36.50 -6.44
CA THR A 676 -33.03 -36.95 -5.24
C THR A 676 -31.52 -36.86 -5.31
N HIS A 677 -30.97 -36.16 -6.33
CA HIS A 677 -29.55 -35.92 -6.43
C HIS A 677 -29.09 -35.02 -5.28
N VAL A 678 -27.94 -35.32 -4.70
CA VAL A 678 -27.32 -34.49 -3.66
C VAL A 678 -26.87 -33.17 -4.30
N LEU A 679 -27.46 -32.09 -3.85
CA LEU A 679 -27.21 -30.77 -4.43
C LEU A 679 -26.01 -30.08 -3.79
N SER A 680 -25.19 -29.49 -4.66
CA SER A 680 -24.17 -28.49 -4.30
C SER A 680 -24.56 -27.13 -4.90
N GLU A 681 -23.84 -26.09 -4.52
CA GLU A 681 -24.07 -24.75 -5.07
C GLU A 681 -23.98 -24.67 -6.60
N LYS A 682 -23.22 -25.58 -7.23
CA LYS A 682 -23.06 -25.66 -8.67
C LYS A 682 -24.22 -26.33 -9.39
N ASP A 683 -24.98 -27.09 -8.65
CA ASP A 683 -26.04 -27.93 -9.21
C ASP A 683 -27.40 -27.22 -9.29
N VAL A 684 -27.47 -26.00 -8.76
CA VAL A 684 -28.69 -25.18 -8.74
C VAL A 684 -28.46 -23.83 -9.39
N GLU A 685 -29.50 -23.35 -10.06
CA GLU A 685 -29.52 -22.02 -10.64
C GLU A 685 -30.69 -21.22 -10.08
N TRP A 686 -30.45 -20.00 -9.64
CA TRP A 686 -31.49 -19.09 -9.16
C TRP A 686 -32.16 -18.41 -10.35
N LEU A 687 -33.45 -18.72 -10.56
CA LEU A 687 -34.19 -18.28 -11.73
C LEU A 687 -34.81 -16.90 -11.61
N ASN A 688 -35.11 -16.45 -10.40
CA ASN A 688 -35.83 -15.19 -10.15
C ASN A 688 -35.08 -14.20 -9.24
N PRO A 689 -33.80 -13.90 -9.49
CA PRO A 689 -33.11 -12.90 -8.72
C PRO A 689 -33.77 -11.51 -8.92
N GLY A 690 -33.96 -10.80 -7.83
CA GLY A 690 -34.61 -9.48 -7.83
C GLY A 690 -36.13 -9.47 -7.93
N GLU A 691 -36.81 -10.63 -8.03
CA GLU A 691 -38.25 -10.74 -8.10
C GLU A 691 -38.88 -11.01 -6.72
N ASP A 692 -40.19 -10.74 -6.61
CA ASP A 692 -40.98 -11.01 -5.42
C ASP A 692 -41.25 -12.49 -5.22
N GLY A 693 -41.40 -12.89 -3.96
CA GLY A 693 -41.89 -14.20 -3.58
C GLY A 693 -40.80 -15.20 -3.22
N PRO A 694 -41.14 -16.50 -3.15
CA PRO A 694 -40.17 -17.53 -2.84
C PRO A 694 -39.11 -17.66 -3.94
N ILE A 695 -37.93 -18.08 -3.53
CA ILE A 695 -36.81 -18.27 -4.45
C ILE A 695 -37.05 -19.51 -5.29
N LEU A 696 -37.00 -19.35 -6.61
CA LEU A 696 -37.12 -20.43 -7.58
C LEU A 696 -35.72 -20.92 -7.96
N LEU A 697 -35.44 -22.17 -7.67
CA LEU A 697 -34.23 -22.85 -8.05
C LEU A 697 -34.49 -23.90 -9.12
N GLN A 698 -33.58 -24.02 -10.06
CA GLN A 698 -33.56 -25.05 -11.07
C GLN A 698 -32.43 -26.04 -10.81
N CYS A 699 -32.73 -27.32 -10.73
CA CYS A 699 -31.72 -28.36 -10.66
C CYS A 699 -31.06 -28.52 -12.04
N GLN A 700 -29.76 -28.40 -12.12
CA GLN A 700 -29.01 -28.53 -13.39
C GLN A 700 -29.03 -29.95 -13.96
N LEU A 701 -29.23 -30.94 -13.11
CA LEU A 701 -29.26 -32.36 -13.54
C LEU A 701 -30.58 -32.76 -14.15
N CYS A 702 -31.72 -32.47 -13.52
CA CYS A 702 -33.05 -32.86 -14.00
C CYS A 702 -33.82 -31.71 -14.66
N SER A 703 -33.27 -30.51 -14.68
CA SER A 703 -33.88 -29.29 -15.25
C SER A 703 -35.25 -28.90 -14.70
N LYS A 704 -35.64 -29.47 -13.57
CA LYS A 704 -36.90 -29.13 -12.89
C LYS A 704 -36.71 -28.02 -11.88
N THR A 705 -37.75 -27.21 -11.72
CA THR A 705 -37.78 -26.09 -10.78
C THR A 705 -38.44 -26.49 -9.46
N PHE A 706 -37.94 -25.88 -8.37
CA PHE A 706 -38.51 -26.02 -7.04
C PHE A 706 -38.36 -24.74 -6.25
N GLU A 707 -39.15 -24.53 -5.22
CA GLU A 707 -39.14 -23.33 -4.40
C GLU A 707 -38.39 -23.56 -3.08
N VAL A 708 -37.68 -22.52 -2.64
CA VAL A 708 -37.02 -22.48 -1.32
C VAL A 708 -37.35 -21.16 -0.63
N PRO A 709 -37.35 -21.11 0.72
CA PRO A 709 -37.55 -19.86 1.44
C PRO A 709 -36.40 -18.87 1.25
N SER A 710 -36.73 -17.60 1.13
CA SER A 710 -35.75 -16.52 1.08
C SER A 710 -35.20 -16.23 2.46
N LEU A 711 -33.87 -16.08 2.57
CA LEU A 711 -33.19 -15.60 3.78
C LEU A 711 -33.18 -14.08 3.82
N LEU A 712 -33.45 -13.39 2.74
CA LEU A 712 -33.53 -11.94 2.68
C LEU A 712 -34.83 -11.46 3.30
N THR A 713 -34.75 -10.58 4.31
CA THR A 713 -35.89 -9.95 4.98
C THR A 713 -35.97 -8.48 4.63
N GLU A 714 -37.08 -7.84 4.99
CA GLU A 714 -37.24 -6.38 4.76
C GLU A 714 -36.23 -5.52 5.51
N GLY A 715 -35.64 -6.04 6.59
CA GLY A 715 -34.62 -5.35 7.37
C GLY A 715 -33.22 -5.35 6.76
N HIS A 716 -32.93 -6.25 5.82
CA HIS A 716 -31.62 -6.32 5.19
C HIS A 716 -31.41 -5.14 4.23
N THR A 717 -30.23 -4.53 4.32
CA THR A 717 -29.83 -3.41 3.44
C THR A 717 -28.86 -3.86 2.35
N HIS A 718 -28.04 -4.85 2.65
CA HIS A 718 -27.01 -5.36 1.77
C HIS A 718 -26.90 -6.89 1.86
N MET A 719 -26.25 -7.46 0.86
CA MET A 719 -25.92 -8.87 0.81
C MET A 719 -24.45 -9.04 0.41
N GLU A 720 -23.77 -10.02 1.01
CA GLU A 720 -22.41 -10.37 0.65
C GLU A 720 -22.29 -10.77 -0.82
N THR A 721 -21.17 -10.38 -1.44
CA THR A 721 -20.85 -10.83 -2.81
C THR A 721 -20.48 -12.31 -2.81
N ASP A 722 -19.52 -12.72 -2.00
CA ASP A 722 -19.19 -14.11 -1.72
C ASP A 722 -18.46 -14.20 -0.37
N PRO A 723 -18.86 -15.06 0.56
CA PRO A 723 -18.18 -15.21 1.84
C PRO A 723 -16.70 -15.60 1.75
N MET A 724 -16.27 -16.28 0.69
CA MET A 724 -14.84 -16.60 0.49
C MET A 724 -13.96 -15.36 0.37
N CYS A 725 -14.55 -14.23 -0.03
CA CYS A 725 -13.82 -12.98 -0.25
C CYS A 725 -13.33 -12.31 1.04
N ILE A 726 -13.67 -12.84 2.21
CA ILE A 726 -13.08 -12.40 3.49
C ILE A 726 -11.64 -12.86 3.66
N LEU A 727 -11.24 -13.92 2.96
CA LEU A 727 -9.90 -14.49 3.02
C LEU A 727 -8.96 -13.77 2.07
N GLY A 728 -7.69 -13.75 2.44
CA GLY A 728 -6.62 -13.28 1.57
C GLY A 728 -6.25 -14.30 0.49
N VAL A 729 -5.26 -13.96 -0.29
CA VAL A 729 -4.82 -14.79 -1.41
C VAL A 729 -4.31 -16.15 -0.96
N CYS A 730 -3.42 -16.20 0.04
CA CYS A 730 -2.84 -17.47 0.51
C CYS A 730 -3.83 -18.29 1.34
N SER A 731 -4.62 -17.66 2.20
CA SER A 731 -5.64 -18.36 2.98
C SER A 731 -6.76 -18.90 2.11
N GLY A 732 -7.03 -18.27 0.98
CA GLY A 732 -8.02 -18.74 0.01
C GLY A 732 -7.63 -20.03 -0.72
N LEU A 733 -6.38 -20.48 -0.64
CA LEU A 733 -5.91 -21.75 -1.22
C LEU A 733 -6.26 -22.95 -0.35
N VAL A 734 -6.58 -22.74 0.91
CA VAL A 734 -6.91 -23.81 1.87
C VAL A 734 -8.33 -24.30 1.64
N PRO A 735 -8.57 -25.59 1.35
CA PRO A 735 -9.92 -26.12 1.25
C PRO A 735 -10.53 -26.26 2.64
N TYR A 736 -11.82 -25.97 2.77
CA TYR A 736 -12.57 -26.02 4.04
C TYR A 736 -11.85 -25.37 5.23
N PRO A 737 -11.43 -24.11 5.12
CA PRO A 737 -10.65 -23.47 6.20
C PRO A 737 -11.46 -23.33 7.50
N GLU A 738 -12.79 -23.28 7.41
CA GLU A 738 -13.71 -23.23 8.55
C GLU A 738 -13.75 -24.54 9.37
N HIS A 739 -13.27 -25.65 8.82
CA HIS A 739 -13.14 -26.93 9.51
C HIS A 739 -11.81 -27.14 10.21
N ASN A 740 -10.88 -26.23 10.01
CA ASN A 740 -9.58 -26.24 10.69
C ASN A 740 -9.57 -25.29 11.89
N SER A 741 -8.66 -25.52 12.83
CA SER A 741 -8.36 -24.52 13.84
C SER A 741 -7.66 -23.31 13.21
N SER A 742 -7.95 -22.11 13.70
CA SER A 742 -7.41 -20.86 13.15
C SER A 742 -5.87 -20.79 13.09
N PRO A 743 -5.12 -21.25 14.12
CA PRO A 743 -3.67 -21.28 14.04
C PRO A 743 -3.13 -22.13 12.88
N ARG A 744 -3.83 -23.21 12.54
CA ARG A 744 -3.43 -24.08 11.43
C ARG A 744 -3.64 -23.46 10.07
N VAL A 745 -4.72 -22.70 9.90
CA VAL A 745 -4.95 -21.90 8.67
C VAL A 745 -3.88 -20.83 8.53
N THR A 746 -3.52 -20.16 9.61
CA THR A 746 -2.41 -19.18 9.63
C THR A 746 -1.08 -19.80 9.23
N MET A 747 -0.73 -20.96 9.79
CA MET A 747 0.47 -21.69 9.43
C MET A 747 0.46 -22.15 7.97
N GLY A 748 -0.66 -22.65 7.49
CA GLY A 748 -0.84 -23.06 6.11
C GLY A 748 -0.68 -21.90 5.11
N SER A 749 -1.18 -20.75 5.45
CA SER A 749 -1.00 -19.51 4.67
C SER A 749 0.47 -19.09 4.59
N GLY A 750 1.19 -19.17 5.70
CA GLY A 750 2.64 -18.93 5.73
C GLY A 750 3.44 -19.94 4.91
N MET A 751 3.06 -21.20 4.92
CA MET A 751 3.71 -22.28 4.15
C MET A 751 3.45 -22.17 2.65
N ALA A 752 2.30 -21.64 2.23
CA ALA A 752 1.98 -21.40 0.82
C ALA A 752 2.99 -20.47 0.14
N LYS A 753 3.56 -19.54 0.89
CA LYS A 753 4.59 -18.61 0.42
C LYS A 753 5.96 -19.27 0.23
N GLN A 754 6.21 -20.37 0.89
CA GLN A 754 7.49 -21.10 0.88
C GLN A 754 7.45 -22.34 -0.02
N SER A 755 6.30 -22.68 -0.59
CA SER A 755 6.15 -23.86 -1.42
C SER A 755 6.85 -23.70 -2.76
N LEU A 756 7.49 -24.77 -3.22
CA LEU A 756 8.11 -24.80 -4.54
C LEU A 756 7.08 -25.11 -5.62
N GLY A 757 7.21 -24.44 -6.74
CA GLY A 757 6.35 -24.61 -7.88
C GLY A 757 6.90 -23.90 -9.09
N LEU A 758 6.03 -23.49 -9.99
CA LEU A 758 6.38 -22.67 -11.13
C LEU A 758 6.21 -21.18 -10.72
N ALA A 759 7.31 -20.53 -10.34
CA ALA A 759 7.28 -19.15 -9.87
C ALA A 759 6.90 -18.15 -10.98
N SER A 760 7.36 -18.40 -12.20
CA SER A 760 7.02 -17.63 -13.40
C SER A 760 7.27 -18.46 -14.65
N ALA A 761 6.59 -18.17 -15.75
CA ALA A 761 6.80 -18.84 -17.01
C ALA A 761 8.13 -18.45 -17.66
N ASN A 762 8.64 -17.28 -17.39
CA ASN A 762 9.88 -16.72 -17.93
C ASN A 762 11.10 -16.91 -17.01
N TYR A 763 11.09 -17.94 -16.17
CA TYR A 763 12.17 -18.18 -15.18
C TYR A 763 13.57 -18.32 -15.81
N ARG A 764 13.68 -18.76 -17.06
CA ARG A 764 14.96 -18.86 -17.77
C ARG A 764 15.55 -17.51 -18.15
N VAL A 765 14.70 -16.54 -18.45
CA VAL A 765 15.12 -15.18 -18.85
C VAL A 765 15.40 -14.30 -17.63
N ARG A 766 14.65 -14.50 -16.55
CA ARG A 766 14.77 -13.70 -15.34
C ARG A 766 16.15 -13.85 -14.67
N PRO A 767 16.79 -12.73 -14.29
CA PRO A 767 18.09 -12.73 -13.62
C PRO A 767 17.97 -12.82 -12.09
N ASP A 768 17.04 -13.60 -11.58
CA ASP A 768 16.86 -13.75 -10.13
C ASP A 768 18.10 -14.35 -9.47
N THR A 769 18.51 -13.79 -8.32
CA THR A 769 19.68 -14.26 -7.58
C THR A 769 19.52 -15.71 -7.13
N ARG A 770 18.33 -16.07 -6.66
CA ARG A 770 17.95 -17.45 -6.32
C ARG A 770 16.58 -17.75 -6.88
N GLY A 771 16.43 -18.91 -7.47
CA GLY A 771 15.15 -19.37 -7.97
C GLY A 771 15.02 -20.87 -7.83
N HIS A 772 13.81 -21.31 -7.53
CA HIS A 772 13.46 -22.72 -7.45
C HIS A 772 12.36 -23.01 -8.47
N VAL A 773 12.47 -24.11 -9.18
CA VAL A 773 11.44 -24.58 -10.11
C VAL A 773 11.17 -26.04 -9.82
N LEU A 774 9.94 -26.36 -9.45
CA LEU A 774 9.51 -27.72 -9.23
C LEU A 774 9.36 -28.44 -10.56
N HIS A 775 9.92 -29.64 -10.68
CA HIS A 775 9.66 -30.51 -11.82
C HIS A 775 8.26 -31.10 -11.69
N TYR A 776 7.46 -31.03 -12.74
CA TYR A 776 6.10 -31.56 -12.80
C TYR A 776 5.16 -31.02 -11.72
N PRO A 777 5.03 -29.67 -11.57
CA PRO A 777 4.04 -29.13 -10.66
C PRO A 777 2.64 -29.53 -11.12
N GLN A 778 1.74 -29.77 -10.16
CA GLN A 778 0.40 -30.27 -10.43
C GLN A 778 -0.65 -29.32 -9.84
N ARG A 779 -1.78 -29.22 -10.52
CA ARG A 779 -2.95 -28.58 -9.96
C ARG A 779 -3.50 -29.45 -8.81
N PRO A 780 -3.94 -28.86 -7.69
CA PRO A 780 -4.58 -29.64 -6.63
C PRO A 780 -5.82 -30.36 -7.15
N LEU A 781 -6.03 -31.61 -6.70
CA LEU A 781 -7.27 -32.32 -7.00
C LEU A 781 -8.47 -31.65 -6.36
N THR A 782 -8.33 -31.22 -5.11
CA THR A 782 -9.33 -30.44 -4.39
C THR A 782 -8.97 -28.96 -4.51
N GLN A 783 -9.84 -28.20 -5.18
CA GLN A 783 -9.62 -26.80 -5.49
C GLN A 783 -10.59 -25.90 -4.75
N THR A 784 -10.19 -24.65 -4.55
CA THR A 784 -11.03 -23.57 -4.00
C THR A 784 -11.47 -22.63 -5.12
N LYS A 785 -12.55 -21.90 -4.87
CA LYS A 785 -13.06 -20.90 -5.84
C LYS A 785 -12.04 -19.80 -6.16
N SER A 786 -11.23 -19.38 -5.18
CA SER A 786 -10.26 -18.32 -5.33
C SER A 786 -9.04 -18.68 -6.18
N MET A 787 -8.75 -19.96 -6.38
CA MET A 787 -7.60 -20.39 -7.18
C MET A 787 -7.66 -19.90 -8.64
N ASP A 788 -8.87 -19.84 -9.21
CA ASP A 788 -9.04 -19.36 -10.59
C ASP A 788 -8.76 -17.86 -10.70
N PHE A 789 -9.07 -17.08 -9.67
CA PHE A 789 -8.92 -15.63 -9.67
C PHE A 789 -7.48 -15.16 -9.43
N VAL A 790 -6.70 -15.96 -8.70
CA VAL A 790 -5.29 -15.67 -8.42
C VAL A 790 -4.33 -16.37 -9.38
N HIS A 791 -4.86 -17.06 -10.38
CA HIS A 791 -4.10 -17.81 -11.39
C HIS A 791 -3.18 -18.89 -10.81
N PHE A 792 -3.62 -19.50 -9.70
CA PHE A 792 -2.85 -20.58 -9.07
C PHE A 792 -2.76 -21.82 -9.97
N ASN A 793 -3.82 -22.11 -10.75
CA ASN A 793 -3.86 -23.25 -11.64
C ASN A 793 -2.90 -23.13 -12.84
N GLU A 794 -2.57 -21.90 -13.24
CA GLU A 794 -1.60 -21.61 -14.30
C GLU A 794 -0.15 -21.60 -13.78
N ARG A 795 0.02 -21.33 -12.48
CA ARG A 795 1.31 -21.32 -11.77
C ARG A 795 1.23 -22.17 -10.51
N PRO A 796 0.98 -23.48 -10.64
CA PRO A 796 0.79 -24.35 -9.46
C PRO A 796 2.08 -24.49 -8.66
N ALA A 797 1.92 -24.62 -7.35
CA ALA A 797 3.01 -24.80 -6.41
C ALA A 797 2.77 -26.05 -5.54
N GLY A 798 3.24 -27.18 -5.99
CA GLY A 798 3.11 -28.45 -5.27
C GLY A 798 2.74 -29.61 -6.19
N GLN A 799 2.51 -30.74 -5.55
CA GLN A 799 2.16 -32.00 -6.21
C GLN A 799 1.10 -32.73 -5.40
N ASN A 800 0.32 -33.57 -6.04
CA ASN A 800 -0.64 -34.43 -5.37
C ASN A 800 0.05 -35.73 -4.92
N PHE A 801 0.00 -35.99 -3.63
CA PHE A 801 0.56 -37.18 -3.03
C PHE A 801 -0.53 -38.20 -2.67
N VAL A 802 -0.26 -39.45 -2.83
CA VAL A 802 -1.05 -40.52 -2.19
C VAL A 802 -0.54 -40.66 -0.76
N VAL A 803 -1.38 -40.26 0.20
CA VAL A 803 -1.01 -40.21 1.61
C VAL A 803 -1.71 -41.32 2.38
N ALA A 804 -0.98 -42.02 3.22
CA ALA A 804 -1.56 -42.95 4.20
C ALA A 804 -1.28 -42.44 5.62
N ILE A 805 -2.30 -42.50 6.45
CA ILE A 805 -2.20 -42.11 7.85
C ILE A 805 -1.99 -43.37 8.67
N LEU A 806 -0.75 -43.69 8.95
CA LEU A 806 -0.39 -44.84 9.80
C LEU A 806 0.97 -44.62 10.49
N SER A 807 1.19 -45.32 11.60
CA SER A 807 2.48 -45.37 12.25
C SER A 807 3.38 -46.41 11.57
N TYR A 808 4.57 -46.04 11.19
CA TYR A 808 5.53 -46.93 10.55
C TYR A 808 6.77 -47.12 11.45
N HIS A 809 6.75 -48.09 12.32
CA HIS A 809 7.84 -48.43 13.24
C HIS A 809 8.45 -47.26 14.03
N GLY A 810 7.66 -46.21 14.25
CA GLY A 810 8.11 -44.99 14.95
C GLY A 810 8.96 -44.02 14.13
N TYR A 811 9.22 -44.27 12.86
CA TYR A 811 10.04 -43.39 12.03
C TYR A 811 9.29 -42.14 11.56
N ASN A 812 8.00 -42.06 11.75
CA ASN A 812 7.18 -40.90 11.47
C ASN A 812 6.56 -40.23 12.72
N MET A 813 7.16 -40.48 13.90
CA MET A 813 6.78 -39.81 15.14
C MET A 813 7.26 -38.35 15.17
N GLU A 814 6.61 -37.50 15.97
CA GLU A 814 6.98 -36.09 16.18
C GLU A 814 7.14 -35.30 14.89
N ASP A 815 6.13 -35.38 14.02
CA ASP A 815 6.08 -34.69 12.72
C ASP A 815 7.10 -35.17 11.69
N ALA A 816 7.72 -36.30 11.89
CA ALA A 816 8.47 -36.96 10.84
C ALA A 816 7.52 -37.64 9.85
N ILE A 817 7.98 -37.78 8.62
CA ILE A 817 7.25 -38.49 7.57
C ILE A 817 8.12 -39.58 6.97
N VAL A 818 7.47 -40.63 6.47
CA VAL A 818 8.14 -41.68 5.73
C VAL A 818 7.78 -41.56 4.26
N MET A 819 8.79 -41.39 3.41
CA MET A 819 8.62 -41.23 1.97
C MET A 819 8.90 -42.52 1.22
N ASN A 820 8.17 -42.74 0.13
CA ASN A 820 8.43 -43.79 -0.81
C ASN A 820 9.63 -43.45 -1.70
N GLN A 821 10.73 -44.16 -1.55
CA GLN A 821 11.95 -43.95 -2.34
C GLN A 821 11.69 -44.14 -3.84
N SER A 822 10.84 -45.08 -4.20
CA SER A 822 10.52 -45.34 -5.62
C SER A 822 9.73 -44.16 -6.25
N SER A 823 8.90 -43.52 -5.45
CA SER A 823 8.22 -42.26 -5.90
C SER A 823 9.21 -41.14 -6.11
N ILE A 824 10.17 -40.98 -5.20
CA ILE A 824 11.28 -39.99 -5.37
C ILE A 824 12.09 -40.30 -6.61
N ASP A 825 12.42 -41.53 -6.88
CA ASP A 825 13.15 -41.96 -8.07
C ASP A 825 12.41 -41.69 -9.37
N ARG A 826 11.07 -41.71 -9.34
CA ARG A 826 10.23 -41.36 -10.48
C ARG A 826 10.07 -39.83 -10.69
N GLY A 827 10.57 -39.03 -9.77
CA GLY A 827 10.58 -37.58 -9.87
C GLY A 827 9.68 -36.81 -8.91
N LEU A 828 9.11 -37.47 -7.91
CA LEU A 828 8.30 -36.80 -6.88
C LEU A 828 9.13 -35.80 -6.09
N GLY A 829 8.68 -34.55 -6.02
CA GLY A 829 9.34 -33.50 -5.25
C GLY A 829 10.69 -33.02 -5.84
N ARG A 830 11.09 -33.49 -6.99
CA ARG A 830 12.33 -33.09 -7.65
C ARG A 830 12.25 -31.65 -8.15
N SER A 831 13.31 -30.86 -7.94
CA SER A 831 13.34 -29.45 -8.29
C SER A 831 14.68 -29.03 -8.89
N SER A 832 14.69 -27.94 -9.61
CA SER A 832 15.90 -27.25 -10.06
C SER A 832 16.13 -26.01 -9.22
N PHE A 833 17.34 -25.86 -8.71
CA PHE A 833 17.79 -24.66 -8.04
C PHE A 833 18.65 -23.83 -9.00
N MET A 834 18.35 -22.56 -9.12
CA MET A 834 19.10 -21.65 -9.98
C MET A 834 19.68 -20.51 -9.16
N ARG A 835 20.96 -20.23 -9.39
CA ARG A 835 21.64 -19.08 -8.80
C ARG A 835 22.31 -18.26 -9.90
N THR A 836 22.11 -16.96 -9.86
CA THR A 836 22.73 -16.02 -10.78
C THR A 836 23.91 -15.33 -10.11
N TYR A 837 25.08 -15.44 -10.73
CA TYR A 837 26.29 -14.71 -10.37
C TYR A 837 26.47 -13.54 -11.32
N ARG A 838 26.91 -12.40 -10.81
CA ARG A 838 27.09 -11.20 -11.62
C ARG A 838 28.44 -10.56 -11.39
N ALA A 839 28.98 -9.91 -12.41
CA ALA A 839 30.17 -9.08 -12.31
C ALA A 839 30.11 -7.94 -13.33
N GLU A 840 30.70 -6.82 -12.98
CA GLU A 840 30.80 -5.63 -13.84
C GLU A 840 32.23 -5.16 -13.90
N GLU A 841 32.66 -4.72 -15.08
CA GLU A 841 33.94 -4.01 -15.25
C GLU A 841 33.77 -2.58 -14.77
N ARG A 842 34.06 -2.33 -13.50
CA ARG A 842 33.97 -0.99 -12.91
C ARG A 842 35.08 -0.08 -13.41
N ARG A 843 34.76 1.19 -13.59
CA ARG A 843 35.71 2.25 -13.85
C ARG A 843 36.01 3.00 -12.57
N TYR A 844 37.29 3.21 -12.31
CA TYR A 844 37.79 3.91 -11.12
C TYR A 844 38.32 5.30 -11.49
N PRO A 845 38.36 6.25 -10.53
CA PRO A 845 39.05 7.52 -10.75
C PRO A 845 40.51 7.33 -11.21
N GLY A 846 40.96 8.12 -12.18
CA GLY A 846 42.29 8.02 -12.74
C GLY A 846 42.40 7.13 -14.00
N GLY A 847 41.27 6.74 -14.60
CA GLY A 847 41.22 5.97 -15.83
C GLY A 847 41.53 4.49 -15.69
N GLN A 848 41.62 3.98 -14.47
CA GLN A 848 41.76 2.56 -14.17
C GLN A 848 40.41 1.86 -14.23
N GLU A 849 40.41 0.64 -14.74
CA GLU A 849 39.20 -0.19 -14.86
C GLU A 849 39.47 -1.67 -14.60
N ASP A 850 38.42 -2.39 -14.24
CA ASP A 850 38.45 -3.83 -14.14
C ASP A 850 38.49 -4.44 -15.54
N HIS A 851 39.08 -5.64 -15.68
CA HIS A 851 39.10 -6.39 -16.92
C HIS A 851 38.55 -7.80 -16.71
N PHE A 852 37.71 -8.25 -17.64
CA PHE A 852 37.36 -9.66 -17.76
C PHE A 852 38.41 -10.37 -18.55
N GLU A 853 39.20 -11.17 -17.89
CA GLU A 853 40.29 -11.96 -18.48
C GLU A 853 40.61 -13.17 -17.64
N ILE A 854 41.33 -14.14 -18.18
CA ILE A 854 41.90 -15.19 -17.36
C ILE A 854 43.10 -14.59 -16.62
N PRO A 855 43.05 -14.51 -15.27
CA PRO A 855 44.13 -13.92 -14.50
C PRO A 855 45.48 -14.63 -14.80
N SER A 856 46.52 -13.85 -15.06
CA SER A 856 47.87 -14.41 -15.23
C SER A 856 48.47 -14.84 -13.90
N PRO A 857 49.47 -15.73 -13.88
CA PRO A 857 50.12 -16.12 -12.61
C PRO A 857 50.76 -14.98 -11.82
N ASP A 858 51.03 -13.87 -12.51
CA ASP A 858 51.66 -12.68 -11.92
C ASP A 858 50.69 -11.78 -11.17
N VAL A 859 49.38 -12.01 -11.32
CA VAL A 859 48.34 -11.24 -10.62
C VAL A 859 48.36 -11.60 -9.15
N ARG A 860 48.26 -10.60 -8.29
CA ARG A 860 48.18 -10.80 -6.83
C ARG A 860 46.91 -11.56 -6.45
N GLY A 861 47.09 -12.69 -5.79
CA GLY A 861 45.99 -13.58 -5.38
C GLY A 861 45.54 -14.54 -6.47
N ALA A 862 46.30 -14.68 -7.54
CA ALA A 862 46.01 -15.65 -8.61
C ALA A 862 45.84 -17.07 -8.06
N ARG A 863 44.78 -17.74 -8.53
CA ARG A 863 44.45 -19.12 -8.14
C ARG A 863 45.25 -20.09 -8.99
N ALA A 864 45.23 -21.37 -8.64
CA ALA A 864 45.85 -22.41 -9.44
C ALA A 864 45.22 -22.47 -10.84
N ASP A 865 46.00 -22.80 -11.86
CA ASP A 865 45.56 -22.86 -13.26
C ASP A 865 44.31 -23.73 -13.47
N LEU A 866 44.15 -24.79 -12.68
CA LEU A 866 42.98 -25.67 -12.72
C LEU A 866 41.67 -24.95 -12.41
N SER A 867 41.69 -23.91 -11.55
CA SER A 867 40.49 -23.10 -11.23
C SER A 867 39.98 -22.31 -12.42
N TYR A 868 40.89 -21.95 -13.37
CA TYR A 868 40.56 -21.20 -14.58
C TYR A 868 40.39 -22.07 -15.82
N ALA A 869 40.48 -23.40 -15.68
CA ALA A 869 40.49 -24.31 -16.83
C ALA A 869 39.17 -24.27 -17.63
N SER A 870 38.08 -23.95 -17.03
CA SER A 870 36.76 -23.89 -17.69
C SER A 870 36.47 -22.54 -18.36
N LEU A 871 37.33 -21.53 -18.21
CA LEU A 871 37.16 -20.24 -18.80
C LEU A 871 37.60 -20.19 -20.27
N SER A 872 36.83 -19.47 -21.06
CA SER A 872 37.19 -19.14 -22.42
C SER A 872 38.22 -17.98 -22.45
N GLU A 873 38.77 -17.63 -23.62
CA GLU A 873 39.76 -16.56 -23.78
C GLU A 873 39.26 -15.21 -23.27
N ASP A 874 37.94 -14.95 -23.28
CA ASP A 874 37.29 -13.74 -22.78
C ASP A 874 37.14 -13.70 -21.23
N GLY A 875 37.58 -14.72 -20.53
CA GLY A 875 37.48 -14.86 -19.09
C GLY A 875 36.10 -15.33 -18.62
N LEU A 876 35.20 -15.71 -19.51
CA LEU A 876 33.86 -16.16 -19.18
C LEU A 876 33.70 -17.65 -19.37
N ILE A 877 32.94 -18.30 -18.49
CA ILE A 877 32.61 -19.71 -18.61
C ILE A 877 31.61 -19.97 -19.73
N SER A 878 31.71 -21.12 -20.38
CA SER A 878 30.75 -21.49 -21.43
C SER A 878 29.51 -22.16 -20.87
N PRO A 879 28.31 -21.97 -21.49
CA PRO A 879 27.12 -22.73 -21.12
C PRO A 879 27.31 -24.24 -21.11
N GLU A 880 26.53 -24.95 -20.29
CA GLU A 880 26.55 -26.42 -20.13
C GLU A 880 27.87 -26.99 -19.55
N THR A 881 28.68 -26.17 -18.91
CA THR A 881 29.87 -26.60 -18.20
C THR A 881 29.52 -27.02 -16.76
N ALA A 882 29.97 -28.20 -16.35
CA ALA A 882 29.83 -28.67 -14.99
C ALA A 882 30.77 -27.89 -14.07
N VAL A 883 30.26 -27.41 -12.96
CA VAL A 883 30.99 -26.61 -11.99
C VAL A 883 30.80 -27.15 -10.56
N THR A 884 31.81 -26.97 -9.74
CA THR A 884 31.79 -27.32 -8.32
C THR A 884 32.20 -26.11 -7.48
N GLY A 885 32.02 -26.19 -6.17
CA GLY A 885 32.41 -25.11 -5.28
C GLY A 885 33.86 -24.69 -5.45
N GLY A 886 34.12 -23.40 -5.62
CA GLY A 886 35.46 -22.86 -5.85
C GLY A 886 35.89 -22.70 -7.30
N ASP A 887 35.15 -23.26 -8.26
CA ASP A 887 35.44 -23.06 -9.69
C ASP A 887 35.14 -21.61 -10.09
N VAL A 888 35.99 -21.03 -10.92
CA VAL A 888 35.83 -19.67 -11.39
C VAL A 888 34.83 -19.61 -12.54
N LEU A 889 33.81 -18.79 -12.40
CA LEU A 889 32.79 -18.54 -13.40
C LEU A 889 33.13 -17.33 -14.29
N ILE A 890 33.60 -16.27 -13.68
CA ILE A 890 33.98 -15.03 -14.33
C ILE A 890 35.36 -14.65 -13.87
N GLY A 891 36.34 -14.73 -14.77
CA GLY A 891 37.68 -14.26 -14.51
C GLY A 891 37.79 -12.75 -14.60
N LYS A 892 38.13 -12.10 -13.49
CA LYS A 892 38.23 -10.67 -13.41
C LYS A 892 39.48 -10.25 -12.65
N THR A 893 40.12 -9.20 -13.13
CA THR A 893 41.23 -8.54 -12.43
C THR A 893 40.90 -7.07 -12.20
N SER A 894 41.27 -6.57 -11.05
CA SER A 894 41.04 -5.19 -10.64
C SER A 894 42.35 -4.44 -10.45
N PRO A 895 42.39 -3.11 -10.58
CA PRO A 895 43.56 -2.30 -10.25
C PRO A 895 43.94 -2.41 -8.75
N PRO A 896 45.23 -2.19 -8.39
CA PRO A 896 45.65 -2.21 -6.98
C PRO A 896 44.90 -1.19 -6.13
N ARG A 897 44.57 -1.55 -4.89
CA ARG A 897 43.76 -0.68 -3.96
C ARG A 897 44.46 0.58 -3.52
N PHE A 898 45.80 0.51 -3.41
CA PHE A 898 46.64 1.63 -2.97
C PHE A 898 47.77 1.82 -3.93
N LEU A 899 48.11 3.04 -4.24
CA LEU A 899 49.47 3.40 -4.64
C LEU A 899 50.32 3.11 -3.42
N GLU A 900 50.87 1.90 -3.31
CA GLU A 900 51.86 1.57 -2.29
C GLU A 900 52.97 2.58 -2.33
N GLU A 901 53.42 2.99 -1.14
CA GLU A 901 54.39 4.04 -0.93
C GLU A 901 55.56 4.00 -1.93
N GLU A 902 56.01 5.16 -2.32
CA GLU A 902 57.02 5.48 -3.32
C GLU A 902 58.38 4.74 -3.22
N THR A 903 58.49 3.69 -2.42
CA THR A 903 59.73 2.99 -2.16
C THR A 903 60.17 1.98 -3.23
N ASP A 904 59.34 1.61 -4.18
CA ASP A 904 59.67 0.64 -5.22
C ASP A 904 59.27 1.08 -6.64
N PHE A 905 60.02 2.06 -7.17
CA PHE A 905 59.88 2.46 -8.57
C PHE A 905 60.26 1.35 -9.59
N LEU A 906 60.70 0.22 -9.15
CA LEU A 906 61.23 -0.86 -9.99
C LEU A 906 60.30 -2.09 -10.14
N THR A 907 59.26 -2.19 -9.32
CA THR A 907 58.26 -3.27 -9.45
C THR A 907 56.96 -2.70 -9.97
N PRO A 908 56.46 -3.14 -11.14
CA PRO A 908 55.15 -2.73 -11.61
C PRO A 908 54.10 -3.20 -10.63
N GLN A 909 53.22 -2.28 -10.25
CA GLN A 909 52.10 -2.62 -9.36
C GLN A 909 51.27 -3.72 -9.99
N LYS A 910 51.11 -4.81 -9.27
CA LYS A 910 50.35 -5.99 -9.76
C LYS A 910 48.87 -5.78 -9.58
N ARG A 911 48.11 -6.10 -10.60
CA ARG A 911 46.68 -6.15 -10.52
C ARG A 911 46.23 -7.22 -9.48
N ARG A 912 45.02 -7.09 -8.95
CA ARG A 912 44.46 -8.03 -8.01
C ARG A 912 43.47 -8.96 -8.71
N GLU A 913 43.39 -10.20 -8.27
CA GLU A 913 42.31 -11.07 -8.69
C GLU A 913 41.02 -10.74 -7.92
N THR A 914 39.91 -10.54 -8.65
CA THR A 914 38.58 -10.29 -8.13
C THR A 914 37.54 -11.17 -8.83
N SER A 915 37.96 -12.32 -9.29
CA SER A 915 37.12 -13.29 -10.02
C SER A 915 35.93 -13.77 -9.20
N ILE A 916 34.83 -14.05 -9.86
CA ILE A 916 33.64 -14.61 -9.26
C ILE A 916 33.70 -16.14 -9.33
N THR A 917 33.51 -16.76 -8.17
CA THR A 917 33.55 -18.20 -8.02
C THR A 917 32.22 -18.77 -7.58
N VAL A 918 31.99 -20.05 -7.82
CA VAL A 918 30.87 -20.81 -7.29
C VAL A 918 30.98 -20.87 -5.77
N ARG A 919 29.89 -20.68 -5.07
CA ARG A 919 29.87 -20.75 -3.60
C ARG A 919 30.34 -22.11 -3.08
N PRO A 920 31.05 -22.14 -1.95
CA PRO A 920 31.48 -23.42 -1.36
C PRO A 920 30.30 -24.35 -1.08
N GLY A 921 30.45 -25.61 -1.39
CA GLY A 921 29.43 -26.63 -1.18
C GLY A 921 28.31 -26.67 -2.21
N GLU A 922 28.31 -25.78 -3.18
CA GLU A 922 27.37 -25.78 -4.30
C GLU A 922 28.01 -26.43 -5.54
N THR A 923 27.21 -27.18 -6.28
CA THR A 923 27.60 -27.80 -7.54
C THR A 923 26.51 -27.51 -8.56
N GLY A 924 26.80 -27.69 -9.83
CA GLY A 924 25.77 -27.52 -10.83
C GLY A 924 26.33 -27.43 -12.26
N TRP A 925 25.49 -26.97 -13.15
CA TRP A 925 25.76 -26.76 -14.57
C TRP A 925 25.48 -25.32 -14.91
N VAL A 926 26.33 -24.72 -15.72
CA VAL A 926 26.08 -23.36 -16.23
C VAL A 926 24.91 -23.40 -17.19
N ASP A 927 23.81 -22.75 -16.83
CA ASP A 927 22.58 -22.69 -17.64
C ASP A 927 22.68 -21.64 -18.75
N SER A 928 23.10 -20.43 -18.36
CA SER A 928 23.25 -19.33 -19.32
C SER A 928 24.34 -18.35 -18.89
N VAL A 929 24.92 -17.72 -19.87
CA VAL A 929 25.89 -16.63 -19.72
C VAL A 929 25.39 -15.45 -20.54
N MET A 930 25.17 -14.31 -19.87
CA MET A 930 24.71 -13.10 -20.52
C MET A 930 25.79 -12.03 -20.41
N LEU A 931 26.20 -11.50 -21.53
CA LEU A 931 27.11 -10.35 -21.61
C LEU A 931 26.34 -9.15 -22.14
N THR A 932 26.35 -8.05 -21.38
CA THR A 932 25.67 -6.81 -21.74
C THR A 932 26.46 -5.60 -21.27
N GLU A 933 25.91 -4.41 -21.47
CA GLU A 933 26.49 -3.16 -21.00
C GLU A 933 25.61 -2.53 -19.93
N SER A 934 26.24 -1.95 -18.91
CA SER A 934 25.58 -1.11 -17.93
C SER A 934 25.25 0.26 -18.53
N GLU A 935 24.53 1.08 -17.77
CA GLU A 935 24.21 2.46 -18.14
C GLU A 935 25.48 3.29 -18.48
N ASN A 936 26.59 3.06 -17.78
CA ASN A 936 27.85 3.74 -17.98
C ASN A 936 28.68 3.19 -19.17
N GLY A 937 28.17 2.22 -19.90
CA GLY A 937 28.90 1.54 -20.96
C GLY A 937 29.91 0.51 -20.50
N SER A 938 29.96 0.18 -19.22
CA SER A 938 30.78 -0.89 -18.66
C SER A 938 30.19 -2.26 -18.97
N ARG A 939 31.03 -3.24 -19.25
CA ARG A 939 30.55 -4.60 -19.51
C ARG A 939 30.00 -5.23 -18.21
N LEU A 940 28.85 -5.83 -18.33
CA LEU A 940 28.15 -6.55 -17.25
C LEU A 940 27.91 -7.98 -17.67
N VAL A 941 28.28 -8.93 -16.83
CA VAL A 941 28.09 -10.37 -17.08
C VAL A 941 27.24 -10.97 -15.96
N LYS A 942 26.27 -11.76 -16.37
CA LYS A 942 25.47 -12.59 -15.47
C LYS A 942 25.56 -14.05 -15.88
N VAL A 943 25.96 -14.90 -14.95
CA VAL A 943 26.09 -16.34 -15.15
C VAL A 943 25.07 -17.05 -14.26
N LYS A 944 24.17 -17.81 -14.86
CA LYS A 944 23.19 -18.62 -14.15
C LYS A 944 23.65 -20.05 -14.07
N VAL A 945 23.71 -20.58 -12.85
CA VAL A 945 24.07 -21.96 -12.56
C VAL A 945 22.83 -22.69 -12.06
N ARG A 946 22.48 -23.82 -12.69
CA ARG A 946 21.37 -24.69 -12.25
C ARG A 946 21.90 -25.91 -11.54
N ASP A 947 21.18 -26.35 -10.54
CA ASP A 947 21.43 -27.57 -9.80
C ASP A 947 20.12 -28.35 -9.68
N GLU A 948 20.20 -29.68 -9.79
CA GLU A 948 19.06 -30.56 -9.57
C GLU A 948 19.03 -30.99 -8.11
N ARG A 949 17.88 -30.81 -7.48
CA ARG A 949 17.67 -31.22 -6.09
C ARG A 949 16.63 -32.32 -6.01
N ILE A 950 17.03 -33.41 -5.38
CA ILE A 950 16.18 -34.59 -5.16
C ILE A 950 15.85 -34.63 -3.67
N PRO A 951 14.59 -34.91 -3.27
CA PRO A 951 14.25 -35.03 -1.88
C PRO A 951 15.14 -36.04 -1.14
N GLU A 952 15.60 -35.63 0.02
CA GLU A 952 16.48 -36.45 0.89
C GLU A 952 16.03 -36.35 2.34
N LEU A 953 16.64 -37.12 3.22
CA LEU A 953 16.35 -37.06 4.66
C LEU A 953 16.57 -35.63 5.18
N GLY A 954 15.61 -35.13 5.93
CA GLY A 954 15.62 -33.77 6.47
C GLY A 954 14.89 -32.75 5.64
N ASP A 955 14.43 -33.06 4.42
CA ASP A 955 13.62 -32.17 3.62
C ASP A 955 12.20 -32.05 4.18
N LYS A 956 11.66 -30.85 4.10
CA LYS A 956 10.37 -30.50 4.68
C LYS A 956 9.25 -30.54 3.64
N PHE A 957 8.18 -31.19 4.01
CA PHE A 957 6.93 -31.24 3.25
C PHE A 957 5.77 -30.73 4.12
N ALA A 958 4.76 -30.20 3.48
CA ALA A 958 3.57 -29.70 4.18
C ALA A 958 2.30 -29.88 3.35
N SER A 959 1.18 -30.02 4.03
CA SER A 959 -0.13 -29.89 3.42
C SER A 959 -0.63 -28.44 3.49
N ARG A 960 -1.73 -28.14 2.82
CA ARG A 960 -2.40 -26.83 2.87
C ARG A 960 -3.05 -26.53 4.25
N HIS A 961 -2.97 -27.44 5.20
CA HIS A 961 -3.64 -27.36 6.51
C HIS A 961 -2.66 -27.13 7.68
N GLY A 962 -1.47 -26.65 7.39
CA GLY A 962 -0.46 -26.42 8.42
C GLY A 962 0.17 -27.69 9.00
N GLN A 963 0.04 -28.81 8.33
CA GLN A 963 0.65 -30.09 8.69
C GLN A 963 2.03 -30.22 8.06
N LYS A 964 3.03 -29.63 8.68
CA LYS A 964 4.41 -29.72 8.23
C LYS A 964 5.11 -30.96 8.78
N GLY A 965 6.00 -31.52 7.98
CA GLY A 965 6.78 -32.68 8.40
C GLY A 965 8.11 -32.76 7.68
N VAL A 966 9.06 -33.43 8.32
CA VAL A 966 10.42 -33.66 7.83
C VAL A 966 10.61 -35.13 7.51
N ILE A 967 11.25 -35.45 6.38
CA ILE A 967 11.53 -36.83 5.99
C ILE A 967 12.42 -37.47 7.07
N GLY A 968 11.87 -38.47 7.76
CA GLY A 968 12.59 -39.25 8.78
C GLY A 968 13.15 -40.57 8.23
N LEU A 969 12.55 -41.11 7.19
CA LEU A 969 12.95 -42.34 6.54
C LEU A 969 12.47 -42.37 5.08
N THR A 970 13.26 -42.94 4.20
CA THR A 970 12.84 -43.29 2.84
C THR A 970 12.80 -44.81 2.72
N VAL A 971 11.71 -45.34 2.19
CA VAL A 971 11.46 -46.76 2.10
C VAL A 971 11.16 -47.10 0.63
N ARG A 972 11.72 -48.20 0.18
CA ARG A 972 11.45 -48.73 -1.15
C ARG A 972 10.00 -49.18 -1.29
N GLN A 973 9.45 -49.16 -2.49
CA GLN A 973 8.05 -49.47 -2.78
C GLN A 973 7.68 -50.88 -2.30
N GLU A 974 8.55 -51.85 -2.41
CA GLU A 974 8.29 -53.21 -1.97
C GLU A 974 8.12 -53.38 -0.46
N ASP A 975 8.67 -52.44 0.33
CA ASP A 975 8.56 -52.42 1.80
C ASP A 975 7.44 -51.49 2.31
N MET A 976 6.75 -50.79 1.40
CA MET A 976 5.64 -49.94 1.73
C MET A 976 4.32 -50.71 1.87
N PRO A 977 3.38 -50.26 2.70
CA PRO A 977 2.02 -50.80 2.72
C PRO A 977 1.32 -50.59 1.40
N PHE A 978 0.39 -51.44 1.06
CA PHE A 978 -0.42 -51.34 -0.16
C PHE A 978 -1.88 -51.72 0.08
N THR A 979 -2.76 -51.21 -0.77
CA THR A 979 -4.20 -51.54 -0.73
C THR A 979 -4.50 -52.81 -1.52
N GLU A 980 -5.72 -53.35 -1.37
CA GLU A 980 -6.17 -54.52 -2.17
C GLU A 980 -6.09 -54.25 -3.67
N ASP A 981 -6.28 -53.01 -4.09
CA ASP A 981 -6.18 -52.57 -5.49
C ASP A 981 -4.73 -52.35 -5.94
N GLY A 982 -3.75 -52.58 -5.08
CA GLY A 982 -2.33 -52.40 -5.40
C GLY A 982 -1.80 -50.96 -5.32
N ILE A 983 -2.54 -50.04 -4.72
CA ILE A 983 -2.12 -48.64 -4.55
C ILE A 983 -1.09 -48.57 -3.40
N VAL A 984 0.08 -48.03 -3.70
CA VAL A 984 1.17 -47.81 -2.75
C VAL A 984 1.25 -46.30 -2.43
N PRO A 985 1.22 -45.90 -1.15
CA PRO A 985 1.32 -44.51 -0.79
C PRO A 985 2.70 -43.93 -1.08
N ASP A 986 2.71 -42.63 -1.38
CA ASP A 986 3.94 -41.86 -1.55
C ASP A 986 4.49 -41.36 -0.23
N LEU A 987 3.62 -41.14 0.74
CA LEU A 987 3.91 -40.51 2.02
C LEU A 987 3.14 -41.19 3.15
N LEU A 988 3.82 -41.44 4.26
CA LEU A 988 3.17 -41.93 5.49
C LEU A 988 3.28 -40.86 6.57
N ILE A 989 2.13 -40.42 7.09
CA ILE A 989 2.06 -39.50 8.23
C ILE A 989 1.54 -40.20 9.48
N ASN A 990 2.01 -39.76 10.63
CA ASN A 990 1.60 -40.32 11.90
C ASN A 990 0.16 -39.92 12.23
N PRO A 991 -0.74 -40.81 12.65
CA PRO A 991 -2.11 -40.49 13.02
C PRO A 991 -2.20 -39.51 14.21
N HIS A 992 -1.22 -39.45 15.08
CA HIS A 992 -1.18 -38.51 16.22
C HIS A 992 -1.04 -37.03 15.81
N ALA A 993 -0.69 -36.76 14.58
CA ALA A 993 -0.67 -35.39 14.02
C ALA A 993 -2.07 -34.78 13.84
N ILE A 994 -3.11 -35.59 13.75
CA ILE A 994 -4.46 -35.12 13.43
C ILE A 994 -5.28 -34.67 14.65
N PRO A 995 -5.41 -35.46 15.76
CA PRO A 995 -6.34 -35.10 16.84
C PRO A 995 -5.96 -33.81 17.59
N SER A 996 -4.69 -33.64 17.93
CA SER A 996 -4.21 -32.48 18.70
C SER A 996 -4.32 -31.16 17.93
N ARG A 997 -4.25 -31.21 16.62
CA ARG A 997 -4.21 -30.04 15.73
C ARG A 997 -5.57 -29.67 15.18
N MET A 998 -6.54 -30.58 15.28
CA MET A 998 -7.90 -30.33 14.83
C MET A 998 -7.99 -29.94 13.34
N THR A 999 -7.15 -30.50 12.49
CA THR A 999 -7.13 -30.25 11.05
C THR A 999 -8.12 -31.18 10.31
N VAL A 1000 -9.39 -31.07 10.62
CA VAL A 1000 -10.45 -31.90 10.02
C VAL A 1000 -10.54 -31.72 8.51
N ALA A 1001 -10.30 -30.52 8.02
CA ALA A 1001 -10.30 -30.23 6.60
C ALA A 1001 -9.23 -31.03 5.82
N HIS A 1002 -8.12 -31.39 6.43
CA HIS A 1002 -7.13 -32.28 5.82
C HIS A 1002 -7.72 -33.64 5.48
N VAL A 1003 -8.47 -34.22 6.39
CA VAL A 1003 -9.17 -35.49 6.16
C VAL A 1003 -10.27 -35.37 5.12
N LEU A 1004 -11.03 -34.26 5.14
CA LEU A 1004 -12.05 -33.96 4.13
C LEU A 1004 -11.43 -33.81 2.73
N GLU A 1005 -10.29 -33.13 2.62
CA GLU A 1005 -9.53 -33.03 1.37
C GLU A 1005 -9.11 -34.40 0.85
N MET A 1006 -8.58 -35.25 1.71
CA MET A 1006 -8.17 -36.61 1.33
C MET A 1006 -9.35 -37.43 0.81
N ILE A 1007 -10.49 -37.37 1.47
CA ILE A 1007 -11.72 -38.06 1.05
C ILE A 1007 -12.17 -37.54 -0.32
N GLY A 1008 -12.26 -36.21 -0.47
CA GLY A 1008 -12.65 -35.57 -1.73
C GLY A 1008 -11.71 -35.90 -2.88
N GLY A 1009 -10.42 -35.88 -2.63
CA GLY A 1009 -9.40 -36.22 -3.63
C GLY A 1009 -9.41 -37.70 -4.02
N LYS A 1010 -9.82 -38.62 -3.13
CA LYS A 1010 -9.94 -40.02 -3.45
C LYS A 1010 -11.19 -40.33 -4.27
N VAL A 1011 -12.34 -39.68 -3.98
CA VAL A 1011 -13.61 -39.85 -4.71
C VAL A 1011 -13.53 -39.20 -6.11
#